data_0a36cf155c4e3fca1785915e49fc4074
#
_entry.id   0a36cf155c4e3fca1785915e49fc4074
#
_cell.length_a   1.000
_cell.length_b   1.000
_cell.length_c   1.000
_cell.angle_alpha   90.00
_cell.angle_beta   90.00
_cell.angle_gamma   90.00
#
_symmetry.space_group_name_H-M   'P 1'
#
loop_
_entity.id
_entity.type
_entity.pdbx_description
1 polymer ?
#
loop_
_entity_poly.entity_id
_entity_poly.type
_entity_poly.pdbx_seq_one_letter_code
_entity_poly.pdbx_strand_id
1 'polypeptide(L)'
;MKVRLLTLDVETTMDAPGELDKAHPMYPGNKIVLLGTLCNEGSGLFYRAYPEPSIGSFVHWLKSHEYDFIVGCNISFDLQYLYKDYACKLELQKSRLWDIQLAEYLLSGQQLKFPSLDSMAVKYGLPVKDSAVTDYFNKGLGADKVPFELLEDYLNRDVFNTHQIAEKQMAEATEKGMLDLIISQMEAIHATTEMMYNGLAVDMDYYKTYAAEVAIKFADNETILKDYLNTLSDSDFYPIEDINSSLQWSKFFFGGIKKVDSKEVVGLYKNGKPKTKKVTALFATTPFSDVAALDEWKSEKTGKVSVDEKVLTYINTSTKETSVKEITDKLLQHRDLTKQLSTYVQGLSKHVIDHGIEKEGQYCIHGRLTHVSTSTGRLSSSSPNLQNISNNPIKKIFCSRYGIEGGSLVEFDFSQLEVAVLAHVTKDRQLITDISTGKDIHTELYKDMFHVEPTKDERKWFKRLTFGLIYGAGAKTLADNAGCDIDISKKFIETFYARYPSVNLWHKDMAERAEEEGLHDSIIDGYEFSKTWRFQSETGRIYVFKQYKNKYADSSWATKKEYTFSPTELKNYPVQGLATGDIVPMMLGILYRKFKDHLGIRLVNTVHDSILFDVLDDQLEEIIKEVFDVLTNTHVYFEKTFGFPLALKLSAGCSVGKNWFEMKERTV
;
A
#
# COMPACT_ATOMS: atom_id res chain seq x y z
N MET A 1 -1.59 -39.35 4.23
CA MET A 1 -2.67 -39.21 3.21
C MET A 1 -2.12 -38.27 2.15
N LYS A 2 -2.32 -38.56 0.85
CA LYS A 2 -1.88 -37.61 -0.20
C LYS A 2 -2.84 -36.40 -0.14
N VAL A 3 -2.32 -35.18 -0.17
CA VAL A 3 -3.10 -33.94 -0.17
C VAL A 3 -3.96 -33.89 -1.43
N ARG A 4 -5.26 -33.59 -1.30
CA ARG A 4 -6.19 -33.50 -2.42
C ARG A 4 -6.23 -32.03 -2.90
N LEU A 5 -5.78 -31.82 -4.14
CA LEU A 5 -5.72 -30.50 -4.78
C LEU A 5 -6.76 -30.39 -5.88
N LEU A 6 -7.47 -29.27 -5.90
CA LEU A 6 -8.26 -28.81 -7.03
C LEU A 6 -7.62 -27.54 -7.58
N THR A 7 -6.97 -27.62 -8.71
CA THR A 7 -6.43 -26.44 -9.41
C THR A 7 -7.48 -25.91 -10.36
N LEU A 8 -7.65 -24.58 -10.39
CA LEU A 8 -8.58 -23.90 -11.29
C LEU A 8 -7.95 -22.63 -11.88
N ASP A 9 -8.45 -22.27 -13.06
CA ASP A 9 -8.10 -21.03 -13.76
C ASP A 9 -9.27 -20.62 -14.67
N VAL A 10 -9.56 -19.32 -14.80
CA VAL A 10 -10.66 -18.79 -15.61
C VAL A 10 -10.17 -17.89 -16.73
N GLU A 11 -10.70 -18.11 -17.93
CA GLU A 11 -10.53 -17.22 -19.06
C GLU A 11 -11.77 -16.36 -19.27
N THR A 12 -11.61 -15.04 -19.47
CA THR A 12 -12.69 -14.08 -19.35
C THR A 12 -12.81 -13.14 -20.55
N THR A 13 -13.96 -12.49 -20.68
CA THR A 13 -14.11 -11.34 -21.57
C THR A 13 -13.35 -10.12 -21.03
N MET A 14 -13.07 -9.14 -21.91
CA MET A 14 -12.32 -7.92 -21.61
C MET A 14 -13.07 -6.66 -22.08
N ASP A 15 -14.31 -6.49 -21.61
CA ASP A 15 -15.26 -5.49 -22.10
C ASP A 15 -15.41 -4.25 -21.19
N ALA A 16 -14.67 -4.17 -20.07
CA ALA A 16 -14.76 -3.02 -19.18
C ALA A 16 -14.29 -1.73 -19.88
N PRO A 17 -15.08 -0.64 -19.77
CA PRO A 17 -14.82 0.61 -20.46
C PRO A 17 -13.80 1.50 -19.72
N GLY A 18 -13.32 2.52 -20.43
CA GLY A 18 -12.54 3.61 -19.84
C GLY A 18 -11.19 3.18 -19.29
N GLU A 19 -10.88 3.60 -18.07
CA GLU A 19 -9.62 3.32 -17.34
C GLU A 19 -9.72 2.12 -16.39
N LEU A 20 -10.87 1.46 -16.32
CA LEU A 20 -10.99 0.17 -15.62
C LEU A 20 -10.10 -0.87 -16.28
N ASP A 21 -9.60 -1.81 -15.48
CA ASP A 21 -8.99 -3.03 -16.04
C ASP A 21 -10.00 -3.68 -16.98
N LYS A 22 -9.56 -3.98 -18.20
CA LYS A 22 -10.43 -4.55 -19.24
C LYS A 22 -11.13 -5.84 -18.78
N ALA A 23 -10.40 -6.66 -18.04
CA ALA A 23 -10.92 -7.89 -17.44
C ALA A 23 -11.42 -7.67 -15.99
N HIS A 24 -11.87 -6.46 -15.62
CA HIS A 24 -12.29 -6.17 -14.24
C HIS A 24 -13.42 -7.11 -13.79
N PRO A 25 -13.20 -7.92 -12.73
CA PRO A 25 -14.17 -8.96 -12.33
C PRO A 25 -15.56 -8.40 -11.99
N MET A 26 -15.61 -7.22 -11.36
CA MET A 26 -16.86 -6.63 -10.89
C MET A 26 -17.59 -5.81 -11.95
N TYR A 27 -17.00 -5.59 -13.14
CA TYR A 27 -17.74 -4.98 -14.24
C TYR A 27 -18.85 -5.93 -14.72
N PRO A 28 -20.12 -5.50 -14.76
CA PRO A 28 -21.25 -6.38 -15.06
C PRO A 28 -21.19 -7.03 -16.45
N GLY A 29 -20.54 -6.36 -17.42
CA GLY A 29 -20.37 -6.87 -18.79
C GLY A 29 -19.34 -8.00 -18.92
N ASN A 30 -18.42 -8.15 -17.96
CA ASN A 30 -17.41 -9.19 -18.01
C ASN A 30 -17.92 -10.52 -17.45
N LYS A 31 -17.57 -11.61 -18.13
CA LYS A 31 -18.00 -12.97 -17.79
C LYS A 31 -16.90 -13.99 -18.03
N ILE A 32 -17.06 -15.17 -17.42
CA ILE A 32 -16.20 -16.31 -17.69
C ILE A 32 -16.55 -16.86 -19.09
N VAL A 33 -15.54 -17.07 -19.90
CA VAL A 33 -15.63 -17.74 -21.22
C VAL A 33 -15.35 -19.23 -21.07
N LEU A 34 -14.30 -19.56 -20.31
CA LEU A 34 -13.89 -20.94 -20.07
C LEU A 34 -13.31 -21.06 -18.64
N LEU A 35 -13.71 -22.10 -17.92
CA LEU A 35 -13.12 -22.49 -16.64
C LEU A 35 -12.40 -23.83 -16.84
N GLY A 36 -11.10 -23.86 -16.55
CA GLY A 36 -10.31 -25.07 -16.50
C GLY A 36 -10.13 -25.58 -15.08
N THR A 37 -10.20 -26.88 -14.89
CA THR A 37 -9.91 -27.51 -13.60
C THR A 37 -9.01 -28.73 -13.77
N LEU A 38 -8.11 -28.93 -12.81
CA LEU A 38 -7.27 -30.12 -12.69
C LEU A 38 -7.31 -30.63 -11.26
N CYS A 39 -7.65 -31.88 -11.08
CA CYS A 39 -7.67 -32.48 -9.74
C CYS A 39 -6.95 -33.83 -9.71
N ASN A 40 -6.43 -34.19 -8.52
CA ASN A 40 -5.93 -35.52 -8.28
C ASN A 40 -7.03 -36.40 -7.68
N GLU A 41 -7.44 -37.38 -8.46
CA GLU A 41 -8.40 -38.41 -8.05
C GLU A 41 -7.72 -39.78 -8.04
N GLY A 42 -7.64 -40.43 -6.89
CA GLY A 42 -6.88 -41.68 -6.75
C GLY A 42 -5.41 -41.51 -7.09
N SER A 43 -4.92 -42.21 -8.11
CA SER A 43 -3.53 -42.11 -8.59
C SER A 43 -3.36 -41.27 -9.86
N GLY A 44 -4.44 -40.70 -10.40
CA GLY A 44 -4.48 -39.96 -11.66
C GLY A 44 -4.71 -38.45 -11.49
N LEU A 45 -4.38 -37.70 -12.54
CA LEU A 45 -4.76 -36.32 -12.71
C LEU A 45 -5.86 -36.23 -13.77
N PHE A 46 -6.91 -35.48 -13.48
CA PHE A 46 -8.07 -35.33 -14.34
C PHE A 46 -8.34 -33.87 -14.66
N TYR A 47 -8.18 -33.51 -15.92
CA TYR A 47 -8.55 -32.20 -16.46
C TYR A 47 -10.02 -32.17 -16.87
N ARG A 48 -10.71 -31.05 -16.60
CA ARG A 48 -12.04 -30.74 -17.08
C ARG A 48 -12.13 -29.29 -17.50
N ALA A 49 -12.81 -29.04 -18.60
CA ALA A 49 -13.13 -27.72 -19.08
C ALA A 49 -14.64 -27.45 -18.99
N TYR A 50 -15.01 -26.26 -18.54
CA TYR A 50 -16.40 -25.81 -18.40
C TYR A 50 -16.58 -24.51 -19.20
N PRO A 51 -17.00 -24.59 -20.49
CA PRO A 51 -17.38 -23.41 -21.25
C PRO A 51 -18.65 -22.77 -20.67
N GLU A 52 -18.85 -21.45 -20.87
CA GLU A 52 -20.14 -20.84 -20.60
C GLU A 52 -21.23 -21.52 -21.48
N PRO A 53 -22.38 -21.96 -20.98
CA PRO A 53 -23.00 -21.74 -19.67
C PRO A 53 -22.83 -22.90 -18.66
N SER A 54 -21.84 -23.76 -18.80
CA SER A 54 -21.73 -25.00 -18.01
C SER A 54 -21.18 -24.84 -16.59
N ILE A 55 -20.99 -23.59 -16.09
CA ILE A 55 -20.50 -23.31 -14.72
C ILE A 55 -21.42 -23.96 -13.66
N GLY A 56 -22.72 -24.02 -13.90
CA GLY A 56 -23.65 -24.76 -13.03
C GLY A 56 -23.29 -26.25 -12.86
N SER A 57 -22.73 -26.89 -13.88
CA SER A 57 -22.23 -28.27 -13.81
C SER A 57 -20.98 -28.37 -12.94
N PHE A 58 -20.11 -27.38 -12.99
CA PHE A 58 -18.97 -27.28 -12.09
C PHE A 58 -19.41 -27.17 -10.62
N VAL A 59 -20.38 -26.32 -10.30
CA VAL A 59 -20.93 -26.20 -8.95
C VAL A 59 -21.52 -27.54 -8.46
N HIS A 60 -22.26 -28.22 -9.31
CA HIS A 60 -22.81 -29.54 -8.96
C HIS A 60 -21.70 -30.57 -8.68
N TRP A 61 -20.67 -30.58 -9.53
CA TRP A 61 -19.52 -31.46 -9.35
C TRP A 61 -18.74 -31.10 -8.07
N LEU A 62 -18.51 -29.81 -7.79
CA LEU A 62 -17.78 -29.32 -6.59
C LEU A 62 -18.48 -29.78 -5.30
N LYS A 63 -19.82 -29.77 -5.23
CA LYS A 63 -20.62 -30.25 -4.08
C LYS A 63 -20.44 -31.73 -3.76
N SER A 64 -20.06 -32.53 -4.74
CA SER A 64 -19.90 -33.99 -4.59
C SER A 64 -18.45 -34.41 -4.30
N HIS A 65 -17.50 -33.46 -4.23
CA HIS A 65 -16.09 -33.73 -4.04
C HIS A 65 -15.52 -32.84 -2.92
N GLU A 66 -14.55 -33.37 -2.21
CA GLU A 66 -13.85 -32.66 -1.15
C GLU A 66 -12.37 -32.50 -1.50
N TYR A 67 -11.84 -31.31 -1.32
CA TYR A 67 -10.45 -30.98 -1.53
C TYR A 67 -9.85 -30.33 -0.28
N ASP A 68 -8.56 -30.61 -0.04
CA ASP A 68 -7.83 -30.00 1.05
C ASP A 68 -7.41 -28.56 0.68
N PHE A 69 -7.08 -28.35 -0.61
CA PHE A 69 -6.76 -27.04 -1.16
C PHE A 69 -7.36 -26.79 -2.54
N ILE A 70 -7.81 -25.55 -2.76
CA ILE A 70 -8.08 -24.99 -4.07
C ILE A 70 -6.84 -24.20 -4.48
N VAL A 71 -6.30 -24.49 -5.66
CA VAL A 71 -5.01 -23.97 -6.14
C VAL A 71 -5.26 -23.05 -7.34
N GLY A 72 -4.55 -21.92 -7.41
CA GLY A 72 -4.57 -21.00 -8.55
C GLY A 72 -3.33 -20.11 -8.60
N CYS A 73 -3.22 -19.31 -9.64
CA CYS A 73 -2.20 -18.27 -9.80
C CYS A 73 -2.85 -16.90 -9.74
N ASN A 74 -2.62 -16.11 -8.69
CA ASN A 74 -3.39 -14.92 -8.40
C ASN A 74 -4.89 -15.23 -8.26
N ILE A 75 -5.17 -16.27 -7.50
CA ILE A 75 -6.49 -16.91 -7.39
C ILE A 75 -7.63 -15.96 -6.99
N SER A 76 -7.32 -14.83 -6.38
CA SER A 76 -8.32 -13.80 -6.05
C SER A 76 -9.09 -13.30 -7.27
N PHE A 77 -8.45 -13.28 -8.46
CA PHE A 77 -9.09 -12.88 -9.71
C PHE A 77 -10.17 -13.90 -10.10
N ASP A 78 -9.81 -15.17 -10.11
CA ASP A 78 -10.71 -16.27 -10.46
C ASP A 78 -11.89 -16.37 -9.50
N LEU A 79 -11.60 -16.28 -8.20
CA LEU A 79 -12.62 -16.32 -7.15
C LEU A 79 -13.63 -15.18 -7.28
N GLN A 80 -13.22 -13.95 -7.61
CA GLN A 80 -14.17 -12.84 -7.80
C GLN A 80 -15.16 -13.11 -8.94
N TYR A 81 -14.73 -13.75 -10.02
CA TYR A 81 -15.63 -14.18 -11.10
C TYR A 81 -16.56 -15.30 -10.66
N LEU A 82 -16.03 -16.33 -9.99
CA LEU A 82 -16.80 -17.47 -9.50
C LEU A 82 -17.77 -17.08 -8.37
N TYR A 83 -17.46 -16.06 -7.58
CA TYR A 83 -18.35 -15.53 -6.52
C TYR A 83 -19.60 -14.83 -7.04
N LYS A 84 -19.67 -14.51 -8.34
CA LYS A 84 -20.93 -14.02 -8.97
C LYS A 84 -22.03 -15.07 -8.91
N ASP A 85 -21.69 -16.37 -8.90
CA ASP A 85 -22.61 -17.45 -8.56
C ASP A 85 -22.54 -17.73 -7.06
N TYR A 86 -23.62 -17.44 -6.35
CA TYR A 86 -23.69 -17.58 -4.90
C TYR A 86 -23.48 -19.04 -4.42
N ALA A 87 -23.98 -20.01 -5.16
CA ALA A 87 -23.80 -21.42 -4.80
C ALA A 87 -22.33 -21.85 -4.99
N CYS A 88 -21.66 -21.34 -6.03
CA CYS A 88 -20.24 -21.54 -6.24
C CYS A 88 -19.43 -20.91 -5.11
N LYS A 89 -19.74 -19.66 -4.74
CA LYS A 89 -19.12 -18.95 -3.62
C LYS A 89 -19.17 -19.79 -2.33
N LEU A 90 -20.34 -20.29 -1.96
CA LEU A 90 -20.52 -21.07 -0.73
C LEU A 90 -19.66 -22.35 -0.70
N GLU A 91 -19.48 -23.03 -1.84
CA GLU A 91 -18.65 -24.22 -1.89
C GLU A 91 -17.14 -23.89 -1.84
N LEU A 92 -16.69 -22.92 -2.62
CA LEU A 92 -15.27 -22.52 -2.66
C LEU A 92 -14.77 -21.98 -1.32
N GLN A 93 -15.61 -21.32 -0.54
CA GLN A 93 -15.29 -20.80 0.78
C GLN A 93 -15.05 -21.87 1.86
N LYS A 94 -15.38 -23.13 1.61
CA LYS A 94 -15.14 -24.23 2.56
C LYS A 94 -13.71 -24.72 2.57
N SER A 95 -13.02 -24.66 1.44
CA SER A 95 -11.67 -25.18 1.24
C SER A 95 -10.61 -24.15 1.63
N ARG A 96 -9.39 -24.62 1.88
CA ARG A 96 -8.21 -23.76 1.96
C ARG A 96 -7.76 -23.34 0.57
N LEU A 97 -7.02 -22.26 0.47
CA LEU A 97 -6.44 -21.82 -0.79
C LEU A 97 -4.94 -22.13 -0.85
N TRP A 98 -4.41 -22.28 -2.06
CA TRP A 98 -2.98 -22.22 -2.34
C TRP A 98 -2.77 -21.38 -3.60
N ASP A 99 -2.36 -20.14 -3.42
CA ASP A 99 -1.97 -19.24 -4.49
C ASP A 99 -0.47 -19.39 -4.77
N ILE A 100 -0.14 -19.93 -5.94
CA ILE A 100 1.26 -20.18 -6.29
C ILE A 100 2.06 -18.89 -6.42
N GLN A 101 1.44 -17.77 -6.75
CA GLN A 101 2.11 -16.47 -6.84
C GLN A 101 2.50 -15.96 -5.45
N LEU A 102 1.59 -16.04 -4.47
CA LEU A 102 1.88 -15.67 -3.08
C LEU A 102 2.90 -16.62 -2.44
N ALA A 103 2.78 -17.92 -2.67
CA ALA A 103 3.74 -18.89 -2.16
C ALA A 103 5.15 -18.61 -2.69
N GLU A 104 5.30 -18.36 -4.00
CA GLU A 104 6.60 -18.04 -4.62
C GLU A 104 7.21 -16.76 -4.06
N TYR A 105 6.39 -15.70 -3.92
CA TYR A 105 6.82 -14.45 -3.33
C TYR A 105 7.37 -14.65 -1.90
N LEU A 106 6.69 -15.43 -1.06
CA LEU A 106 7.14 -15.73 0.31
C LEU A 106 8.40 -16.59 0.32
N LEU A 107 8.45 -17.66 -0.48
CA LEU A 107 9.60 -18.58 -0.59
C LEU A 107 10.86 -17.87 -1.11
N SER A 108 10.71 -16.83 -1.93
CA SER A 108 11.82 -15.99 -2.39
C SER A 108 12.35 -15.02 -1.33
N GLY A 109 11.70 -14.90 -0.17
CA GLY A 109 11.98 -13.86 0.83
C GLY A 109 11.54 -12.46 0.35
N GLN A 110 10.39 -12.37 -0.29
CA GLN A 110 9.76 -11.17 -0.87
C GLN A 110 10.61 -10.47 -1.96
N GLN A 111 11.54 -11.21 -2.59
CA GLN A 111 12.39 -10.64 -3.64
C GLN A 111 11.70 -10.66 -5.01
N LEU A 112 10.93 -11.69 -5.31
CA LEU A 112 10.18 -11.83 -6.54
C LEU A 112 8.77 -11.23 -6.35
N LYS A 113 8.61 -9.97 -6.76
CA LYS A 113 7.31 -9.28 -6.74
C LYS A 113 6.49 -9.68 -7.97
N PHE A 114 5.23 -10.02 -7.77
CA PHE A 114 4.34 -10.48 -8.85
C PHE A 114 4.95 -11.59 -9.72
N PRO A 115 5.45 -12.71 -9.14
CA PRO A 115 6.01 -13.78 -9.96
C PRO A 115 4.96 -14.30 -10.95
N SER A 116 5.32 -14.33 -12.25
CA SER A 116 4.44 -14.82 -13.30
C SER A 116 4.45 -16.35 -13.36
N LEU A 117 3.36 -16.95 -13.87
CA LEU A 117 3.28 -18.40 -14.07
C LEU A 117 4.46 -18.89 -14.93
N ASP A 118 4.81 -18.16 -15.98
CA ASP A 118 5.95 -18.53 -16.85
C ASP A 118 7.30 -18.49 -16.11
N SER A 119 7.54 -17.46 -15.27
CA SER A 119 8.77 -17.37 -14.47
C SER A 119 8.88 -18.52 -13.47
N MET A 120 7.76 -18.90 -12.86
CA MET A 120 7.69 -20.05 -11.96
C MET A 120 7.86 -21.37 -12.72
N ALA A 121 7.22 -21.51 -13.91
CA ALA A 121 7.41 -22.69 -14.75
C ALA A 121 8.88 -22.90 -15.11
N VAL A 122 9.60 -21.87 -15.50
CA VAL A 122 11.06 -21.92 -15.74
C VAL A 122 11.81 -22.38 -14.50
N LYS A 123 11.56 -21.77 -13.33
CA LYS A 123 12.20 -22.14 -12.06
C LYS A 123 12.03 -23.62 -11.73
N TYR A 124 10.84 -24.15 -11.96
CA TYR A 124 10.48 -25.53 -11.60
C TYR A 124 10.66 -26.55 -12.73
N GLY A 125 11.25 -26.12 -13.88
CA GLY A 125 11.56 -27.02 -15.02
C GLY A 125 10.33 -27.52 -15.77
N LEU A 126 9.29 -26.69 -15.88
CA LEU A 126 8.02 -26.97 -16.56
C LEU A 126 7.98 -26.26 -17.93
N PRO A 127 7.12 -26.74 -18.86
CA PRO A 127 6.96 -26.09 -20.17
C PRO A 127 6.46 -24.65 -20.05
N VAL A 128 7.03 -23.75 -20.84
CA VAL A 128 6.59 -22.34 -20.93
C VAL A 128 5.45 -22.20 -21.93
N LYS A 129 4.63 -21.14 -21.80
CA LYS A 129 3.47 -20.84 -22.64
C LYS A 129 3.83 -20.64 -24.12
N ASP A 130 2.90 -21.02 -24.99
CA ASP A 130 2.89 -20.62 -26.40
C ASP A 130 2.41 -19.15 -26.50
N SER A 131 3.04 -18.33 -27.34
CA SER A 131 2.72 -16.91 -27.49
C SER A 131 1.39 -16.64 -28.20
N ALA A 132 0.77 -17.64 -28.85
CA ALA A 132 -0.37 -17.43 -29.75
C ALA A 132 -1.59 -16.82 -29.04
N VAL A 133 -1.99 -17.31 -27.85
CA VAL A 133 -3.12 -16.74 -27.08
C VAL A 133 -2.73 -15.40 -26.46
N THR A 134 -1.51 -15.28 -25.95
CA THR A 134 -0.99 -14.04 -25.37
C THR A 134 -1.03 -12.87 -26.36
N ASP A 135 -0.90 -13.14 -27.67
CA ASP A 135 -1.00 -12.11 -28.72
C ASP A 135 -2.42 -11.51 -28.84
N TYR A 136 -3.47 -12.30 -28.53
CA TYR A 136 -4.85 -11.77 -28.45
C TYR A 136 -4.99 -10.84 -27.25
N PHE A 137 -4.54 -11.27 -26.09
CA PHE A 137 -4.63 -10.48 -24.86
C PHE A 137 -3.82 -9.19 -24.92
N ASN A 138 -2.62 -9.22 -25.52
CA ASN A 138 -1.80 -8.03 -25.75
C ASN A 138 -2.46 -7.00 -26.69
N LYS A 139 -3.37 -7.45 -27.58
CA LYS A 139 -4.21 -6.58 -28.42
C LYS A 139 -5.46 -6.06 -27.69
N GLY A 140 -5.65 -6.41 -26.41
CA GLY A 140 -6.83 -6.06 -25.61
C GLY A 140 -8.09 -6.83 -26.00
N LEU A 141 -7.95 -8.01 -26.61
CA LEU A 141 -9.04 -8.90 -26.99
C LEU A 141 -9.30 -9.92 -25.85
N GLY A 142 -10.55 -10.11 -25.47
CA GLY A 142 -10.94 -11.10 -24.47
C GLY A 142 -10.85 -12.54 -24.99
N ALA A 143 -10.97 -13.49 -24.07
CA ALA A 143 -10.91 -14.92 -24.38
C ALA A 143 -11.99 -15.39 -25.37
N ASP A 144 -13.13 -14.70 -25.41
CA ASP A 144 -14.22 -14.95 -26.38
C ASP A 144 -13.84 -14.66 -27.86
N LYS A 145 -12.69 -14.03 -28.10
CA LYS A 145 -12.14 -13.76 -29.44
C LYS A 145 -11.07 -14.78 -29.83
N VAL A 146 -10.63 -15.65 -28.92
CA VAL A 146 -9.63 -16.70 -29.20
C VAL A 146 -10.34 -17.93 -29.74
N PRO A 147 -9.81 -18.64 -30.78
CA PRO A 147 -10.35 -19.93 -31.21
C PRO A 147 -10.40 -20.94 -30.04
N PHE A 148 -11.54 -21.63 -29.90
CA PHE A 148 -11.82 -22.46 -28.71
C PHE A 148 -10.74 -23.51 -28.43
N GLU A 149 -10.32 -24.26 -29.45
CA GLU A 149 -9.30 -25.31 -29.30
C GLU A 149 -7.96 -24.74 -28.80
N LEU A 150 -7.57 -23.55 -29.31
CA LEU A 150 -6.37 -22.89 -28.88
C LEU A 150 -6.47 -22.38 -27.44
N LEU A 151 -7.63 -21.86 -27.05
CA LEU A 151 -7.91 -21.39 -25.69
C LEU A 151 -7.92 -22.56 -24.70
N GLU A 152 -8.52 -23.69 -25.07
CA GLU A 152 -8.59 -24.90 -24.23
C GLU A 152 -7.20 -25.50 -24.01
N ASP A 153 -6.36 -25.61 -25.04
CA ASP A 153 -4.99 -26.10 -24.93
C ASP A 153 -4.14 -25.18 -24.04
N TYR A 154 -4.32 -23.87 -24.19
CA TYR A 154 -3.67 -22.86 -23.36
C TYR A 154 -4.05 -23.04 -21.88
N LEU A 155 -5.35 -23.08 -21.57
CA LEU A 155 -5.89 -23.21 -20.23
C LEU A 155 -5.49 -24.53 -19.57
N ASN A 156 -5.51 -25.64 -20.32
CA ASN A 156 -5.06 -26.95 -19.82
C ASN A 156 -3.60 -26.88 -19.36
N ARG A 157 -2.72 -26.23 -20.11
CA ARG A 157 -1.31 -26.06 -19.75
C ARG A 157 -1.16 -25.19 -18.51
N ASP A 158 -1.95 -24.14 -18.40
CA ASP A 158 -1.90 -23.23 -17.24
C ASP A 158 -2.32 -23.94 -15.96
N VAL A 159 -3.43 -24.67 -15.94
CA VAL A 159 -3.85 -25.42 -14.76
C VAL A 159 -2.88 -26.58 -14.44
N PHE A 160 -2.29 -27.23 -15.46
CA PHE A 160 -1.27 -28.26 -15.25
C PHE A 160 -0.01 -27.70 -14.60
N ASN A 161 0.54 -26.62 -15.13
CA ASN A 161 1.74 -25.96 -14.57
C ASN A 161 1.45 -25.46 -13.14
N THR A 162 0.33 -24.81 -12.91
CA THR A 162 -0.11 -24.32 -11.61
C THR A 162 -0.18 -25.44 -10.58
N HIS A 163 -0.73 -26.58 -10.97
CA HIS A 163 -0.82 -27.77 -10.11
C HIS A 163 0.56 -28.30 -9.72
N GLN A 164 1.44 -28.50 -10.71
CA GLN A 164 2.79 -29.03 -10.50
C GLN A 164 3.65 -28.08 -9.66
N ILE A 165 3.52 -26.77 -9.85
CA ILE A 165 4.21 -25.75 -9.05
C ILE A 165 3.74 -25.80 -7.60
N ALA A 166 2.41 -25.91 -7.36
CA ALA A 166 1.86 -26.00 -6.01
C ALA A 166 2.42 -27.21 -5.22
N GLU A 167 2.47 -28.39 -5.84
CA GLU A 167 3.04 -29.58 -5.19
C GLU A 167 4.52 -29.35 -4.78
N LYS A 168 5.32 -28.75 -5.66
CA LYS A 168 6.73 -28.43 -5.39
C LYS A 168 6.90 -27.35 -4.33
N GLN A 169 6.07 -26.30 -4.36
CA GLN A 169 6.10 -25.23 -3.38
C GLN A 169 5.68 -25.71 -1.98
N MET A 170 4.70 -26.59 -1.86
CA MET A 170 4.31 -27.19 -0.58
C MET A 170 5.44 -27.99 0.04
N ALA A 171 6.21 -28.74 -0.77
CA ALA A 171 7.40 -29.47 -0.31
C ALA A 171 8.51 -28.49 0.14
N GLU A 172 8.82 -27.46 -0.68
CA GLU A 172 9.80 -26.43 -0.38
C GLU A 172 9.45 -25.64 0.90
N ALA A 173 8.15 -25.29 1.07
CA ALA A 173 7.64 -24.60 2.25
C ALA A 173 7.81 -25.41 3.52
N THR A 174 7.58 -26.73 3.44
CA THR A 174 7.77 -27.66 4.55
C THR A 174 9.26 -27.78 4.93
N GLU A 175 10.14 -27.95 3.94
CA GLU A 175 11.59 -28.03 4.15
C GLU A 175 12.16 -26.77 4.80
N LYS A 176 11.65 -25.59 4.39
CA LYS A 176 12.08 -24.28 4.92
C LYS A 176 11.41 -23.87 6.24
N GLY A 177 10.48 -24.67 6.78
CA GLY A 177 9.71 -24.31 7.97
C GLY A 177 8.80 -23.07 7.78
N MET A 178 8.28 -22.90 6.57
CA MET A 178 7.43 -21.76 6.18
C MET A 178 5.95 -22.13 5.98
N LEU A 179 5.59 -23.40 6.15
CA LEU A 179 4.27 -23.89 5.78
C LEU A 179 3.14 -23.19 6.56
N ASP A 180 3.29 -23.04 7.87
CA ASP A 180 2.26 -22.41 8.72
C ASP A 180 2.07 -20.94 8.36
N LEU A 181 3.17 -20.22 8.08
CA LEU A 181 3.11 -18.85 7.59
C LEU A 181 2.34 -18.79 6.26
N ILE A 182 2.71 -19.62 5.29
CA ILE A 182 2.09 -19.60 3.96
C ILE A 182 0.60 -19.94 4.06
N ILE A 183 0.21 -20.95 4.83
CA ILE A 183 -1.20 -21.30 5.06
C ILE A 183 -1.95 -20.12 5.70
N SER A 184 -1.37 -19.47 6.70
CA SER A 184 -1.97 -18.29 7.32
C SER A 184 -2.19 -17.14 6.33
N GLN A 185 -1.22 -16.89 5.45
CA GLN A 185 -1.34 -15.89 4.38
C GLN A 185 -2.39 -16.27 3.33
N MET A 186 -2.54 -17.56 3.01
CA MET A 186 -3.58 -18.05 2.10
C MET A 186 -5.00 -17.82 2.66
N GLU A 187 -5.19 -17.95 3.97
CA GLU A 187 -6.48 -17.64 4.59
C GLU A 187 -6.83 -16.15 4.46
N ALA A 188 -5.84 -15.26 4.49
CA ALA A 188 -6.04 -13.83 4.26
C ALA A 188 -6.47 -13.49 2.82
N ILE A 189 -6.13 -14.32 1.82
CA ILE A 189 -6.61 -14.15 0.44
C ILE A 189 -8.15 -14.23 0.38
N HIS A 190 -8.77 -15.12 1.12
CA HIS A 190 -10.24 -15.15 1.19
C HIS A 190 -10.81 -13.81 1.66
N ALA A 191 -10.25 -13.23 2.73
CA ALA A 191 -10.70 -11.95 3.27
C ALA A 191 -10.50 -10.80 2.27
N THR A 192 -9.32 -10.70 1.65
CA THR A 192 -9.05 -9.65 0.66
C THR A 192 -9.85 -9.84 -0.63
N THR A 193 -10.11 -11.07 -1.05
CA THR A 193 -11.03 -11.36 -2.16
C THR A 193 -12.45 -10.90 -1.83
N GLU A 194 -12.94 -11.17 -0.62
CA GLU A 194 -14.25 -10.70 -0.15
C GLU A 194 -14.32 -9.15 -0.15
N MET A 195 -13.27 -8.47 0.33
CA MET A 195 -13.18 -7.00 0.28
C MET A 195 -13.24 -6.46 -1.15
N MET A 196 -12.47 -7.06 -2.06
CA MET A 196 -12.47 -6.68 -3.47
C MET A 196 -13.80 -6.97 -4.15
N TYR A 197 -14.45 -8.09 -3.82
CA TYR A 197 -15.77 -8.46 -4.31
C TYR A 197 -16.87 -7.54 -3.79
N ASN A 198 -16.86 -7.20 -2.50
CA ASN A 198 -17.83 -6.31 -1.90
C ASN A 198 -17.65 -4.86 -2.35
N GLY A 199 -16.41 -4.36 -2.41
CA GLY A 199 -16.08 -2.97 -2.65
C GLY A 199 -16.59 -2.02 -1.56
N LEU A 200 -16.30 -0.74 -1.72
CA LEU A 200 -16.83 0.34 -0.90
C LEU A 200 -18.00 1.00 -1.61
N ALA A 201 -19.15 1.06 -0.94
CA ALA A 201 -20.33 1.75 -1.48
C ALA A 201 -20.10 3.27 -1.50
N VAL A 202 -20.60 3.92 -2.55
CA VAL A 202 -20.39 5.33 -2.85
C VAL A 202 -21.71 6.10 -2.88
N ASP A 203 -21.81 7.15 -2.06
CA ASP A 203 -22.85 8.16 -2.16
C ASP A 203 -22.57 9.08 -3.36
N MET A 204 -23.21 8.81 -4.48
CA MET A 204 -23.01 9.57 -5.72
C MET A 204 -23.56 10.98 -5.68
N ASP A 205 -24.54 11.28 -4.85
CA ASP A 205 -25.11 12.63 -4.73
C ASP A 205 -24.17 13.52 -3.93
N TYR A 206 -23.64 13.01 -2.83
CA TYR A 206 -22.57 13.70 -2.11
C TYR A 206 -21.32 13.85 -2.99
N TYR A 207 -20.94 12.81 -3.75
CA TYR A 207 -19.77 12.86 -4.62
C TYR A 207 -19.85 13.98 -5.68
N LYS A 208 -21.00 14.11 -6.36
CA LYS A 208 -21.24 15.18 -7.34
C LYS A 208 -21.18 16.57 -6.67
N THR A 209 -21.77 16.71 -5.50
CA THR A 209 -21.76 17.97 -4.72
C THR A 209 -20.34 18.35 -4.35
N TYR A 210 -19.57 17.40 -3.77
CA TYR A 210 -18.18 17.60 -3.40
C TYR A 210 -17.30 17.95 -4.62
N ALA A 211 -17.50 17.27 -5.75
CA ALA A 211 -16.76 17.54 -6.98
C ALA A 211 -16.99 18.98 -7.48
N ALA A 212 -18.23 19.46 -7.44
CA ALA A 212 -18.58 20.83 -7.82
C ALA A 212 -17.93 21.86 -6.87
N GLU A 213 -17.99 21.63 -5.58
CA GLU A 213 -17.37 22.52 -4.58
C GLU A 213 -15.85 22.62 -4.74
N VAL A 214 -15.17 21.48 -4.93
CA VAL A 214 -13.73 21.46 -5.14
C VAL A 214 -13.33 22.17 -6.43
N ALA A 215 -14.10 21.97 -7.51
CA ALA A 215 -13.84 22.65 -8.79
C ALA A 215 -13.97 24.18 -8.67
N ILE A 216 -14.97 24.68 -7.94
CA ILE A 216 -15.16 26.12 -7.67
C ILE A 216 -13.97 26.65 -6.85
N LYS A 217 -13.65 25.99 -5.71
CA LYS A 217 -12.55 26.40 -4.84
C LYS A 217 -11.20 26.42 -5.56
N PHE A 218 -10.97 25.44 -6.46
CA PHE A 218 -9.77 25.36 -7.28
C PHE A 218 -9.68 26.54 -8.26
N ALA A 219 -10.75 26.85 -9.00
CA ALA A 219 -10.82 27.96 -9.95
C ALA A 219 -10.62 29.32 -9.25
N ASP A 220 -11.25 29.52 -8.09
CA ASP A 220 -11.11 30.74 -7.29
C ASP A 220 -9.66 30.91 -6.81
N ASN A 221 -9.06 29.85 -6.25
CA ASN A 221 -7.69 29.87 -5.77
C ASN A 221 -6.70 30.13 -6.92
N GLU A 222 -6.91 29.50 -8.07
CA GLU A 222 -6.08 29.72 -9.28
C GLU A 222 -6.15 31.18 -9.74
N THR A 223 -7.33 31.78 -9.74
CA THR A 223 -7.56 33.19 -10.06
C THR A 223 -6.81 34.09 -9.09
N ILE A 224 -6.97 33.87 -7.78
CA ILE A 224 -6.30 34.65 -6.73
C ILE A 224 -4.76 34.57 -6.89
N LEU A 225 -4.21 33.37 -7.17
CA LEU A 225 -2.78 33.20 -7.41
C LEU A 225 -2.29 33.97 -8.65
N LYS A 226 -3.02 33.89 -9.75
CA LYS A 226 -2.69 34.60 -10.99
C LYS A 226 -2.74 36.10 -10.80
N ASP A 227 -3.78 36.61 -10.16
CA ASP A 227 -3.92 38.05 -9.87
C ASP A 227 -2.79 38.55 -8.98
N TYR A 228 -2.43 37.81 -7.94
CA TYR A 228 -1.29 38.13 -7.09
C TYR A 228 0.02 38.16 -7.88
N LEU A 229 0.30 37.14 -8.70
CA LEU A 229 1.51 37.08 -9.54
C LEU A 229 1.56 38.19 -10.58
N ASN A 230 0.41 38.62 -11.12
CA ASN A 230 0.32 39.76 -12.04
C ASN A 230 0.74 41.07 -11.38
N THR A 231 0.51 41.27 -10.08
CA THR A 231 1.01 42.46 -9.35
C THR A 231 2.52 42.50 -9.26
N LEU A 232 3.19 41.36 -9.46
CA LEU A 232 4.66 41.22 -9.42
C LEU A 232 5.28 41.15 -10.83
N SER A 233 4.54 41.34 -11.91
CA SER A 233 4.99 41.16 -13.30
C SER A 233 6.17 42.03 -13.71
N ASP A 234 6.25 43.26 -13.20
CA ASP A 234 7.31 44.24 -13.46
C ASP A 234 8.47 44.17 -12.46
N SER A 235 8.49 43.17 -11.61
CA SER A 235 9.50 42.99 -10.57
C SER A 235 10.77 42.29 -11.11
N ASP A 236 11.85 42.33 -10.32
CA ASP A 236 13.08 41.61 -10.59
C ASP A 236 13.00 40.12 -10.25
N PHE A 237 11.83 39.64 -9.85
CA PHE A 237 11.60 38.24 -9.53
C PHE A 237 11.48 37.37 -10.79
N TYR A 238 11.64 36.04 -10.61
CA TYR A 238 11.43 35.10 -11.71
C TYR A 238 9.93 35.00 -12.06
N PRO A 239 9.51 35.18 -13.31
CA PRO A 239 8.10 35.12 -13.69
C PRO A 239 7.55 33.70 -13.59
N ILE A 240 6.33 33.58 -13.06
CA ILE A 240 5.56 32.32 -13.04
C ILE A 240 4.54 32.36 -14.20
N GLU A 241 4.80 31.60 -15.24
CA GLU A 241 3.89 31.43 -16.40
C GLU A 241 2.99 30.21 -16.22
N ASP A 242 3.50 29.18 -15.54
CA ASP A 242 2.80 27.94 -15.21
C ASP A 242 2.81 27.72 -13.69
N ILE A 243 1.66 27.89 -13.05
CA ILE A 243 1.46 27.72 -11.61
C ILE A 243 1.82 26.29 -11.15
N ASN A 244 1.69 25.29 -12.02
CA ASN A 244 2.03 23.90 -11.70
C ASN A 244 3.53 23.59 -11.83
N SER A 245 4.33 24.51 -12.40
CA SER A 245 5.75 24.31 -12.60
C SER A 245 6.57 24.49 -11.32
N SER A 246 6.93 23.39 -10.68
CA SER A 246 7.84 23.42 -9.52
C SER A 246 9.23 23.98 -9.84
N LEU A 247 9.65 23.98 -11.13
CA LEU A 247 10.89 24.63 -11.53
C LEU A 247 10.78 26.16 -11.52
N GLN A 248 9.66 26.71 -11.98
CA GLN A 248 9.43 28.16 -11.97
C GLN A 248 9.30 28.66 -10.51
N TRP A 249 8.58 27.95 -9.65
CA TRP A 249 8.50 28.26 -8.22
C TRP A 249 9.86 28.20 -7.52
N SER A 250 10.70 27.21 -7.85
CA SER A 250 12.06 27.14 -7.32
C SER A 250 12.87 28.39 -7.64
N LYS A 251 12.81 28.86 -8.89
CA LYS A 251 13.50 30.07 -9.32
C LYS A 251 12.87 31.34 -8.76
N PHE A 252 11.57 31.36 -8.54
CA PHE A 252 10.87 32.47 -7.93
C PHE A 252 11.29 32.67 -6.47
N PHE A 253 11.23 31.61 -5.67
CA PHE A 253 11.60 31.70 -4.25
C PHE A 253 13.10 31.92 -4.03
N PHE A 254 13.96 31.28 -4.79
CA PHE A 254 15.41 31.23 -4.51
C PHE A 254 16.27 31.93 -5.54
N GLY A 255 15.66 32.62 -6.51
CA GLY A 255 16.36 33.25 -7.59
C GLY A 255 16.72 32.32 -8.76
N GLY A 256 16.89 32.87 -9.92
CA GLY A 256 17.15 32.12 -11.15
C GLY A 256 17.63 32.99 -12.29
N ILE A 257 17.65 32.44 -13.50
CA ILE A 257 17.99 33.18 -14.71
C ILE A 257 16.75 33.25 -15.58
N LYS A 258 16.23 34.43 -15.85
CA LYS A 258 15.18 34.68 -16.84
C LYS A 258 15.78 34.98 -18.22
N LYS A 259 15.14 34.46 -19.28
CA LYS A 259 15.48 34.71 -20.65
C LYS A 259 14.54 35.78 -21.19
N VAL A 260 15.10 36.85 -21.74
CA VAL A 260 14.32 37.92 -22.37
C VAL A 260 14.69 37.96 -23.86
N ASP A 261 13.70 37.65 -24.68
CA ASP A 261 13.86 37.72 -26.14
C ASP A 261 13.54 39.12 -26.64
N SER A 262 14.47 39.73 -27.32
CA SER A 262 14.30 41.02 -28.01
C SER A 262 14.57 40.86 -29.50
N LYS A 263 14.08 41.81 -30.29
CA LYS A 263 14.39 41.89 -31.71
C LYS A 263 15.34 43.05 -31.92
N GLU A 264 16.57 42.76 -32.27
CA GLU A 264 17.56 43.77 -32.67
C GLU A 264 17.48 44.02 -34.19
N VAL A 265 17.45 45.30 -34.58
CA VAL A 265 17.44 45.66 -35.98
C VAL A 265 18.86 45.53 -36.55
N VAL A 266 19.09 44.55 -37.40
CA VAL A 266 20.41 44.22 -37.98
C VAL A 266 20.59 44.80 -39.39
N GLY A 267 19.63 45.59 -39.92
CA GLY A 267 19.66 46.23 -41.23
C GLY A 267 18.26 46.47 -41.78
N LEU A 268 18.20 46.86 -43.06
CA LEU A 268 16.95 47.06 -43.78
C LEU A 268 16.85 46.09 -44.96
N TYR A 269 15.64 45.66 -45.26
CA TYR A 269 15.34 44.96 -46.52
C TYR A 269 15.32 45.96 -47.65
N LYS A 270 15.46 45.50 -48.92
CA LYS A 270 15.38 46.34 -50.09
C LYS A 270 14.12 47.21 -50.22
N ASN A 271 13.05 46.84 -49.53
CA ASN A 271 11.79 47.56 -49.45
C ASN A 271 11.71 48.55 -48.25
N GLY A 272 12.82 48.84 -47.58
CA GLY A 272 12.91 49.76 -46.43
C GLY A 272 12.41 49.25 -45.12
N LYS A 273 11.91 48.01 -45.00
CA LYS A 273 11.48 47.42 -43.74
C LYS A 273 12.64 46.96 -42.87
N PRO A 274 12.61 47.11 -41.55
CA PRO A 274 13.66 46.64 -40.63
C PRO A 274 13.86 45.12 -40.74
N LYS A 275 15.10 44.69 -40.94
CA LYS A 275 15.51 43.30 -40.81
C LYS A 275 15.92 43.09 -39.38
N THR A 276 15.16 42.25 -38.66
CA THR A 276 15.40 41.99 -37.22
C THR A 276 15.99 40.61 -37.00
N LYS A 277 16.91 40.53 -36.05
CA LYS A 277 17.44 39.28 -35.49
C LYS A 277 16.93 39.12 -34.07
N LYS A 278 16.50 37.89 -33.73
CA LYS A 278 16.14 37.55 -32.35
C LYS A 278 17.41 37.48 -31.50
N VAL A 279 17.45 38.23 -30.44
CA VAL A 279 18.53 38.22 -29.43
C VAL A 279 17.94 37.84 -28.08
N THR A 280 18.51 36.82 -27.44
CA THR A 280 18.09 36.38 -26.11
C THR A 280 19.11 36.89 -25.08
N ALA A 281 18.67 37.75 -24.18
CA ALA A 281 19.48 38.21 -23.05
C ALA A 281 19.14 37.35 -21.79
N LEU A 282 20.13 37.13 -20.95
CA LEU A 282 20.01 36.37 -19.68
C LEU A 282 20.11 37.36 -18.54
N PHE A 283 19.11 37.34 -17.65
CA PHE A 283 19.07 38.20 -16.48
C PHE A 283 18.94 37.33 -15.22
N ALA A 284 19.80 37.58 -14.21
CA ALA A 284 19.63 37.02 -12.88
C ALA A 284 18.40 37.65 -12.20
N THR A 285 17.62 36.85 -11.51
CA THR A 285 16.43 37.32 -10.77
C THR A 285 16.70 37.32 -9.27
N THR A 286 16.08 38.26 -8.56
CA THR A 286 16.11 38.35 -7.11
C THR A 286 15.29 37.22 -6.49
N PRO A 287 15.75 36.55 -5.41
CA PRO A 287 14.92 35.64 -4.63
C PRO A 287 13.71 36.39 -4.03
N PHE A 288 12.52 35.78 -4.11
CA PHE A 288 11.33 36.32 -3.45
C PHE A 288 11.29 35.98 -1.95
N SER A 289 11.89 34.86 -1.57
CA SER A 289 11.95 34.42 -0.17
C SER A 289 13.13 35.03 0.57
N ASP A 290 12.90 35.51 1.80
CA ASP A 290 13.91 35.84 2.78
C ASP A 290 14.54 34.61 3.44
N VAL A 291 13.97 33.42 3.24
CA VAL A 291 14.49 32.15 3.71
C VAL A 291 15.42 31.55 2.67
N ALA A 292 16.69 31.34 3.05
CA ALA A 292 17.67 30.74 2.14
C ALA A 292 17.39 29.26 1.87
N ALA A 293 17.74 28.81 0.64
CA ALA A 293 17.63 27.39 0.29
C ALA A 293 18.63 26.56 1.09
N LEU A 294 18.15 25.50 1.75
CA LEU A 294 19.02 24.53 2.42
C LEU A 294 19.65 23.57 1.39
N ASP A 295 20.87 23.10 1.66
CA ASP A 295 21.58 22.21 0.74
C ASP A 295 20.85 20.89 0.52
N GLU A 296 20.15 20.39 1.53
CA GLU A 296 19.35 19.17 1.47
C GLU A 296 18.12 19.27 0.55
N TRP A 297 17.68 20.50 0.20
CA TRP A 297 16.59 20.72 -0.75
C TRP A 297 17.06 20.71 -2.21
N LYS A 298 18.39 20.68 -2.42
CA LYS A 298 18.99 20.70 -3.76
C LYS A 298 19.13 19.30 -4.32
N SER A 299 18.65 19.11 -5.54
CA SER A 299 18.87 17.87 -6.29
C SER A 299 20.36 17.73 -6.64
N GLU A 300 20.99 16.63 -6.23
CA GLU A 300 22.40 16.31 -6.54
C GLU A 300 22.66 16.29 -8.06
N LYS A 301 21.66 15.84 -8.87
CA LYS A 301 21.81 15.71 -10.32
C LYS A 301 21.65 17.04 -11.06
N THR A 302 20.78 17.93 -10.59
CA THR A 302 20.36 19.11 -11.37
C THR A 302 20.63 20.44 -10.67
N GLY A 303 21.01 20.43 -9.39
CA GLY A 303 21.14 21.62 -8.55
C GLY A 303 19.82 22.36 -8.28
N LYS A 304 18.70 21.81 -8.76
CA LYS A 304 17.38 22.41 -8.57
C LYS A 304 16.98 22.30 -7.10
N VAL A 305 16.50 23.39 -6.52
CA VAL A 305 15.93 23.41 -5.17
C VAL A 305 14.50 22.87 -5.22
N SER A 306 14.16 21.94 -4.33
CA SER A 306 12.77 21.48 -4.14
C SER A 306 11.89 22.63 -3.64
N VAL A 307 10.63 22.59 -4.02
CA VAL A 307 9.55 23.43 -3.48
C VAL A 307 8.34 22.56 -3.14
N ASP A 308 8.58 21.35 -2.66
CA ASP A 308 7.51 20.47 -2.19
C ASP A 308 6.78 21.03 -0.96
N GLU A 309 5.78 20.30 -0.46
CA GLU A 309 4.97 20.72 0.68
C GLU A 309 5.81 20.98 1.93
N LYS A 310 6.87 20.16 2.16
CA LYS A 310 7.75 20.32 3.33
C LYS A 310 8.53 21.61 3.25
N VAL A 311 9.12 21.88 2.08
CA VAL A 311 9.90 23.11 1.83
C VAL A 311 9.02 24.33 1.93
N LEU A 312 7.83 24.33 1.32
CA LEU A 312 6.89 25.44 1.41
C LEU A 312 6.42 25.69 2.85
N THR A 313 6.12 24.63 3.61
CA THR A 313 5.74 24.75 5.02
C THR A 313 6.89 25.32 5.85
N TYR A 314 8.12 24.90 5.59
CA TYR A 314 9.31 25.46 6.26
C TYR A 314 9.48 26.95 5.94
N ILE A 315 9.39 27.35 4.67
CA ILE A 315 9.45 28.76 4.26
C ILE A 315 8.37 29.55 4.98
N ASN A 316 7.12 29.08 4.94
CA ASN A 316 5.97 29.73 5.56
C ASN A 316 6.14 29.95 7.06
N THR A 317 6.69 28.99 7.78
CA THR A 317 6.89 29.07 9.24
C THR A 317 8.15 29.85 9.64
N SER A 318 9.16 29.93 8.77
CA SER A 318 10.45 30.54 9.04
C SER A 318 10.56 31.99 8.53
N THR A 319 9.74 32.36 7.54
CA THR A 319 9.78 33.70 6.94
C THR A 319 9.32 34.79 7.92
N LYS A 320 9.93 35.98 7.82
CA LYS A 320 9.50 37.19 8.49
C LYS A 320 8.66 38.11 7.60
N GLU A 321 8.66 37.84 6.31
CA GLU A 321 7.99 38.64 5.30
C GLU A 321 6.54 38.18 5.10
N THR A 322 5.58 39.07 5.30
CA THR A 322 4.12 38.78 5.15
C THR A 322 3.79 38.34 3.73
N SER A 323 4.41 38.93 2.72
CA SER A 323 4.20 38.59 1.30
C SER A 323 4.64 37.17 0.97
N VAL A 324 5.76 36.70 1.56
CA VAL A 324 6.25 35.34 1.38
C VAL A 324 5.29 34.34 2.06
N LYS A 325 4.79 34.68 3.24
CA LYS A 325 3.82 33.87 3.95
C LYS A 325 2.51 33.73 3.18
N GLU A 326 1.98 34.85 2.67
CA GLU A 326 0.74 34.84 1.88
C GLU A 326 0.84 33.98 0.62
N ILE A 327 1.92 34.08 -0.13
CA ILE A 327 2.09 33.30 -1.37
C ILE A 327 2.30 31.82 -1.09
N THR A 328 3.04 31.47 -0.02
CA THR A 328 3.24 30.08 0.36
C THR A 328 1.95 29.43 0.85
N ASP A 329 1.10 30.14 1.64
CA ASP A 329 -0.22 29.68 2.05
C ASP A 329 -1.10 29.39 0.84
N LYS A 330 -1.18 30.34 -0.11
CA LYS A 330 -1.98 30.19 -1.34
C LYS A 330 -1.49 29.03 -2.21
N LEU A 331 -0.17 28.85 -2.31
CA LEU A 331 0.42 27.76 -3.10
C LEU A 331 0.22 26.40 -2.44
N LEU A 332 0.30 26.30 -1.11
CA LEU A 332 -0.02 25.10 -0.36
C LEU A 332 -1.50 24.72 -0.56
N GLN A 333 -2.41 25.70 -0.47
CA GLN A 333 -3.84 25.52 -0.73
C GLN A 333 -4.09 25.07 -2.18
N HIS A 334 -3.41 25.68 -3.16
CA HIS A 334 -3.52 25.29 -4.56
C HIS A 334 -3.13 23.83 -4.80
N ARG A 335 -2.05 23.37 -4.18
CA ARG A 335 -1.60 21.98 -4.30
C ARG A 335 -2.55 20.99 -3.66
N ASP A 336 -3.09 21.33 -2.49
CA ASP A 336 -4.11 20.50 -1.85
C ASP A 336 -5.36 20.39 -2.71
N LEU A 337 -5.87 21.50 -3.25
CA LEU A 337 -7.01 21.53 -4.18
C LEU A 337 -6.71 20.77 -5.48
N THR A 338 -5.50 20.90 -6.03
CA THR A 338 -5.06 20.12 -7.21
C THR A 338 -5.11 18.63 -6.93
N LYS A 339 -4.61 18.19 -5.75
CA LYS A 339 -4.68 16.79 -5.34
C LYS A 339 -6.12 16.33 -5.14
N GLN A 340 -6.96 17.13 -4.51
CA GLN A 340 -8.38 16.82 -4.34
C GLN A 340 -9.08 16.66 -5.69
N LEU A 341 -8.86 17.56 -6.63
CA LEU A 341 -9.48 17.53 -7.95
C LEU A 341 -8.96 16.36 -8.80
N SER A 342 -7.64 16.23 -8.94
CA SER A 342 -7.05 15.24 -9.86
C SER A 342 -7.10 13.81 -9.31
N THR A 343 -6.71 13.61 -8.04
CA THR A 343 -6.59 12.28 -7.45
C THR A 343 -7.94 11.75 -6.99
N TYR A 344 -8.73 12.58 -6.31
CA TYR A 344 -9.97 12.10 -5.70
C TYR A 344 -11.18 12.33 -6.60
N VAL A 345 -11.42 13.56 -7.09
CA VAL A 345 -12.60 13.82 -7.91
C VAL A 345 -12.48 13.14 -9.27
N GLN A 346 -11.40 13.37 -10.02
CA GLN A 346 -11.22 12.79 -11.36
C GLN A 346 -10.73 11.35 -11.30
N GLY A 347 -9.84 11.03 -10.34
CA GLY A 347 -9.24 9.71 -10.21
C GLY A 347 -10.23 8.65 -9.76
N LEU A 348 -10.98 8.90 -8.66
CA LEU A 348 -11.92 7.92 -8.14
C LEU A 348 -13.14 7.73 -9.05
N SER A 349 -13.62 8.79 -9.76
CA SER A 349 -14.77 8.68 -10.65
C SER A 349 -14.60 7.61 -11.73
N LYS A 350 -13.37 7.38 -12.18
CA LYS A 350 -13.02 6.38 -13.20
C LYS A 350 -13.18 4.94 -12.73
N HIS A 351 -13.25 4.74 -11.43
CA HIS A 351 -13.34 3.42 -10.77
C HIS A 351 -14.72 3.13 -10.17
N VAL A 352 -15.66 4.06 -10.27
CA VAL A 352 -17.03 3.83 -9.80
C VAL A 352 -17.72 2.87 -10.76
N ILE A 353 -18.23 1.76 -10.25
CA ILE A 353 -19.02 0.78 -10.99
C ILE A 353 -20.48 0.92 -10.56
N ASP A 354 -21.38 1.06 -11.53
CA ASP A 354 -22.83 1.01 -11.34
C ASP A 354 -23.29 -0.45 -11.47
N HIS A 355 -23.78 -1.01 -10.38
CA HIS A 355 -24.30 -2.39 -10.31
C HIS A 355 -25.79 -2.48 -10.57
N GLY A 356 -26.49 -1.37 -10.83
CA GLY A 356 -27.94 -1.32 -11.00
C GLY A 356 -28.71 -1.23 -9.68
N ILE A 357 -29.97 -0.85 -9.77
CA ILE A 357 -30.82 -0.50 -8.62
C ILE A 357 -31.12 -1.73 -7.73
N GLU A 358 -31.10 -2.92 -8.28
CA GLU A 358 -31.47 -4.15 -7.57
C GLU A 358 -30.39 -4.65 -6.60
N LYS A 359 -29.17 -4.06 -6.63
CA LYS A 359 -28.06 -4.47 -5.77
C LYS A 359 -27.87 -3.44 -4.65
N GLU A 360 -27.79 -3.92 -3.40
CA GLU A 360 -27.34 -3.12 -2.27
C GLU A 360 -25.98 -2.45 -2.58
N GLY A 361 -25.87 -1.15 -2.32
CA GLY A 361 -24.67 -0.40 -2.72
C GLY A 361 -24.56 -0.30 -4.24
N GLN A 362 -25.57 0.27 -4.89
CA GLN A 362 -25.65 0.43 -6.35
C GLN A 362 -24.34 0.92 -6.99
N TYR A 363 -23.72 1.93 -6.39
CA TYR A 363 -22.44 2.45 -6.84
C TYR A 363 -21.34 1.99 -5.88
N CYS A 364 -20.33 1.31 -6.40
CA CYS A 364 -19.19 0.83 -5.61
C CYS A 364 -17.86 1.15 -6.29
N ILE A 365 -16.82 1.29 -5.46
CA ILE A 365 -15.43 1.27 -5.89
C ILE A 365 -14.79 -0.02 -5.38
N HIS A 366 -14.29 -0.83 -6.30
CA HIS A 366 -13.61 -2.09 -6.02
C HIS A 366 -12.11 -1.90 -6.20
N GLY A 367 -11.41 -1.53 -5.13
CA GLY A 367 -9.95 -1.41 -5.13
C GLY A 367 -9.29 -2.78 -5.17
N ARG A 368 -8.14 -2.86 -5.82
CA ARG A 368 -7.33 -4.08 -5.83
C ARG A 368 -6.43 -4.12 -4.59
N LEU A 369 -6.50 -5.21 -3.83
CA LEU A 369 -5.59 -5.55 -2.74
C LEU A 369 -4.61 -6.65 -3.20
N THR A 370 -3.33 -6.51 -2.87
CA THR A 370 -2.32 -7.52 -3.21
C THR A 370 -1.37 -7.81 -2.06
N HIS A 371 -0.98 -9.08 -1.96
CA HIS A 371 -0.08 -9.62 -0.94
C HIS A 371 1.39 -9.70 -1.40
N VAL A 372 1.69 -9.44 -2.70
CA VAL A 372 2.97 -9.83 -3.34
C VAL A 372 3.82 -8.65 -3.80
N SER A 373 3.63 -7.45 -3.25
CA SER A 373 4.26 -6.24 -3.79
C SER A 373 5.27 -5.54 -2.86
N THR A 374 5.22 -5.77 -1.55
CA THR A 374 6.05 -5.04 -0.58
C THR A 374 7.20 -5.89 -0.06
N SER A 375 8.29 -5.30 0.42
CA SER A 375 9.42 -6.06 0.97
C SER A 375 9.19 -6.55 2.40
N THR A 376 8.14 -6.09 3.07
CA THR A 376 7.79 -6.45 4.46
C THR A 376 6.59 -7.39 4.57
N GLY A 377 5.92 -7.72 3.45
CA GLY A 377 4.70 -8.51 3.46
C GLY A 377 3.42 -7.73 3.76
N ARG A 378 3.49 -6.40 3.91
CA ARG A 378 2.29 -5.55 4.00
C ARG A 378 1.42 -5.73 2.77
N LEU A 379 0.10 -5.69 2.96
CA LEU A 379 -0.84 -5.53 1.87
C LEU A 379 -0.64 -4.19 1.17
N SER A 380 -0.83 -4.16 -0.13
CA SER A 380 -0.87 -2.90 -0.89
C SER A 380 -2.16 -2.78 -1.68
N SER A 381 -2.55 -1.54 -1.98
CA SER A 381 -3.78 -1.23 -2.70
C SER A 381 -3.48 -0.43 -3.98
N SER A 382 -4.24 -0.75 -5.03
CA SER A 382 -4.15 -0.07 -6.34
C SER A 382 -5.49 -0.12 -7.08
N SER A 383 -5.64 0.68 -8.11
CA SER A 383 -6.77 0.66 -9.04
C SER A 383 -8.19 0.75 -8.42
N PRO A 384 -8.48 1.74 -7.55
CA PRO A 384 -7.61 2.79 -7.01
C PRO A 384 -6.94 2.37 -5.69
N ASN A 385 -5.95 3.16 -5.22
CA ASN A 385 -5.34 2.95 -3.91
C ASN A 385 -6.27 3.46 -2.79
N LEU A 386 -7.07 2.56 -2.22
CA LEU A 386 -8.02 2.87 -1.14
C LEU A 386 -7.36 2.91 0.26
N GLN A 387 -6.07 2.55 0.36
CA GLN A 387 -5.32 2.66 1.62
C GLN A 387 -4.71 4.06 1.83
N ASN A 388 -4.67 4.90 0.79
CA ASN A 388 -4.05 6.23 0.84
C ASN A 388 -5.06 7.38 0.68
N ILE A 389 -6.34 7.15 0.94
CA ILE A 389 -7.34 8.23 0.94
C ILE A 389 -7.05 9.16 2.11
N SER A 390 -6.76 10.44 1.82
CA SER A 390 -6.48 11.45 2.85
C SER A 390 -7.66 11.62 3.79
N ASN A 391 -7.37 11.90 5.07
CA ASN A 391 -8.42 12.17 6.05
C ASN A 391 -8.98 13.58 5.86
N ASN A 392 -9.82 13.72 4.84
CA ASN A 392 -10.51 14.95 4.45
C ASN A 392 -11.95 14.62 4.02
N PRO A 393 -12.82 15.62 3.73
CA PRO A 393 -14.22 15.40 3.40
C PRO A 393 -14.51 14.46 2.23
N ILE A 394 -13.54 14.15 1.37
CA ILE A 394 -13.74 13.13 0.30
C ILE A 394 -14.13 11.77 0.88
N LYS A 395 -13.62 11.40 2.07
CA LYS A 395 -14.00 10.14 2.71
C LYS A 395 -15.49 10.00 2.99
N LYS A 396 -16.27 11.09 2.98
CA LYS A 396 -17.75 11.04 3.14
C LYS A 396 -18.44 10.34 1.97
N ILE A 397 -17.81 10.27 0.79
CA ILE A 397 -18.38 9.52 -0.34
C ILE A 397 -18.57 8.03 -0.01
N PHE A 398 -17.72 7.48 0.87
CA PHE A 398 -17.81 6.08 1.27
C PHE A 398 -18.78 5.94 2.42
N CYS A 399 -19.89 5.26 2.17
CA CYS A 399 -21.02 5.09 3.09
C CYS A 399 -21.38 3.60 3.23
N SER A 400 -22.31 3.29 4.14
CA SER A 400 -22.87 1.95 4.21
C SER A 400 -23.74 1.64 2.99
N ARG A 401 -23.59 0.45 2.43
CA ARG A 401 -24.44 -0.07 1.33
C ARG A 401 -25.90 -0.23 1.72
N TYR A 402 -26.17 -0.36 3.01
CA TYR A 402 -27.53 -0.51 3.54
C TYR A 402 -28.27 0.83 3.71
N GLY A 403 -27.63 1.95 3.29
CA GLY A 403 -28.15 3.30 3.40
C GLY A 403 -27.94 3.92 4.78
N ILE A 404 -28.25 5.25 4.86
CA ILE A 404 -27.98 6.05 6.06
C ILE A 404 -28.77 5.56 7.28
N GLU A 405 -29.99 5.05 7.07
CA GLU A 405 -30.86 4.59 8.16
C GLU A 405 -30.74 3.09 8.45
N GLY A 406 -30.08 2.33 7.58
CA GLY A 406 -30.02 0.86 7.66
C GLY A 406 -28.68 0.28 8.04
N GLY A 407 -27.59 1.03 7.90
CA GLY A 407 -26.26 0.50 8.18
C GLY A 407 -25.23 1.54 8.59
N SER A 408 -24.10 1.04 9.05
CA SER A 408 -22.96 1.85 9.51
C SER A 408 -21.64 1.22 9.08
N LEU A 409 -20.63 2.06 8.80
CA LEU A 409 -19.26 1.64 8.68
C LEU A 409 -18.64 1.50 10.07
N VAL A 410 -17.90 0.42 10.29
CA VAL A 410 -17.22 0.12 11.54
C VAL A 410 -15.75 -0.15 11.25
N GLU A 411 -14.87 0.62 11.85
CA GLU A 411 -13.42 0.48 11.71
C GLU A 411 -12.82 0.03 13.04
N PHE A 412 -12.04 -1.04 12.98
CA PHE A 412 -11.24 -1.49 14.10
C PHE A 412 -9.77 -1.26 13.77
N ASP A 413 -9.02 -0.70 14.71
CA ASP A 413 -7.62 -0.35 14.58
C ASP A 413 -6.81 -0.93 15.73
N PHE A 414 -5.71 -1.64 15.43
CA PHE A 414 -4.84 -2.16 16.47
C PHE A 414 -4.09 -1.03 17.17
N SER A 415 -4.18 -0.97 18.49
CA SER A 415 -3.50 0.07 19.26
C SER A 415 -2.00 -0.20 19.33
N GLN A 416 -1.19 0.69 18.76
CA GLN A 416 0.28 0.63 18.80
C GLN A 416 0.86 -0.72 18.35
N LEU A 417 0.31 -1.37 17.33
CA LEU A 417 0.68 -2.72 16.90
C LEU A 417 2.19 -2.89 16.70
N GLU A 418 2.83 -1.98 15.97
CA GLU A 418 4.27 -2.08 15.68
C GLU A 418 5.14 -1.92 16.93
N VAL A 419 4.69 -1.14 17.92
CA VAL A 419 5.38 -1.01 19.21
C VAL A 419 5.24 -2.30 20.04
N ALA A 420 4.05 -2.88 20.03
CA ALA A 420 3.78 -4.16 20.68
C ALA A 420 4.61 -5.30 20.07
N VAL A 421 4.73 -5.30 18.75
CA VAL A 421 5.59 -6.25 18.03
C VAL A 421 7.08 -6.00 18.33
N LEU A 422 7.52 -4.74 18.39
CA LEU A 422 8.89 -4.41 18.82
C LEU A 422 9.18 -4.97 20.22
N ALA A 423 8.24 -4.81 21.16
CA ALA A 423 8.36 -5.38 22.51
C ALA A 423 8.45 -6.90 22.47
N HIS A 424 7.66 -7.56 21.60
CA HIS A 424 7.71 -9.00 21.42
C HIS A 424 9.05 -9.47 20.85
N VAL A 425 9.51 -8.89 19.74
CA VAL A 425 10.75 -9.29 19.04
C VAL A 425 11.98 -9.08 19.92
N THR A 426 12.04 -7.94 20.64
CA THR A 426 13.18 -7.59 21.48
C THR A 426 13.14 -8.19 22.87
N LYS A 427 11.98 -8.73 23.30
CA LYS A 427 11.71 -9.23 24.66
C LYS A 427 12.08 -8.19 25.74
N ASP A 428 11.94 -6.90 25.42
CA ASP A 428 12.24 -5.83 26.37
C ASP A 428 11.20 -5.78 27.50
N ARG A 429 11.64 -6.07 28.71
CA ARG A 429 10.75 -6.19 29.88
C ARG A 429 10.03 -4.89 30.23
N GLN A 430 10.73 -3.76 30.11
CA GLN A 430 10.13 -2.46 30.42
C GLN A 430 9.10 -2.08 29.37
N LEU A 431 9.38 -2.30 28.09
CA LEU A 431 8.46 -2.01 27.00
C LEU A 431 7.21 -2.89 27.06
N ILE A 432 7.38 -4.19 27.34
CA ILE A 432 6.26 -5.12 27.58
C ILE A 432 5.40 -4.65 28.76
N THR A 433 6.03 -4.22 29.87
CA THR A 433 5.31 -3.75 31.06
C THR A 433 4.55 -2.45 30.77
N ASP A 434 5.17 -1.48 30.11
CA ASP A 434 4.55 -0.19 29.81
C ASP A 434 3.31 -0.38 28.91
N ILE A 435 3.40 -1.20 27.88
CA ILE A 435 2.26 -1.48 26.99
C ILE A 435 1.18 -2.27 27.72
N SER A 436 1.55 -3.34 28.46
CA SER A 436 0.59 -4.20 29.16
C SER A 436 -0.17 -3.49 30.29
N THR A 437 0.41 -2.41 30.82
CA THR A 437 -0.23 -1.55 31.84
C THR A 437 -0.98 -0.36 31.24
N GLY A 438 -1.09 -0.29 29.90
CA GLY A 438 -1.81 0.77 29.18
C GLY A 438 -1.11 2.12 29.18
N LYS A 439 0.19 2.17 29.48
CA LYS A 439 0.96 3.43 29.42
C LYS A 439 1.18 3.85 27.97
N ASP A 440 1.04 5.13 27.73
CA ASP A 440 1.40 5.73 26.45
C ASP A 440 2.91 5.99 26.40
N ILE A 441 3.62 5.21 25.61
CA ILE A 441 5.10 5.29 25.52
C ILE A 441 5.61 6.67 25.12
N HIS A 442 4.86 7.42 24.32
CA HIS A 442 5.25 8.76 23.87
C HIS A 442 5.22 9.74 25.03
N THR A 443 4.21 9.63 25.89
CA THR A 443 4.09 10.38 27.15
C THR A 443 5.19 10.01 28.11
N GLU A 444 5.46 8.71 28.29
CA GLU A 444 6.50 8.26 29.22
C GLU A 444 7.90 8.72 28.80
N LEU A 445 8.23 8.65 27.51
CA LEU A 445 9.51 9.13 26.97
C LEU A 445 9.65 10.66 27.12
N TYR A 446 8.55 11.42 26.97
CA TYR A 446 8.56 12.85 27.19
C TYR A 446 8.87 13.18 28.67
N LYS A 447 8.19 12.46 29.60
CA LYS A 447 8.44 12.60 31.04
C LYS A 447 9.88 12.28 31.43
N ASP A 448 10.44 11.20 30.88
CA ASP A 448 11.82 10.81 31.15
C ASP A 448 12.82 11.90 30.69
N MET A 449 12.50 12.60 29.60
CA MET A 449 13.38 13.62 29.01
C MET A 449 13.23 15.00 29.65
N PHE A 450 12.01 15.40 30.02
CA PHE A 450 11.69 16.75 30.47
C PHE A 450 11.15 16.85 31.91
N HIS A 451 10.81 15.72 32.54
CA HIS A 451 10.29 15.62 33.91
C HIS A 451 8.95 16.33 34.14
N VAL A 452 8.14 16.51 33.08
CA VAL A 452 6.80 17.11 33.11
C VAL A 452 5.85 16.33 32.20
N GLU A 453 4.54 16.51 32.41
CA GLU A 453 3.52 15.93 31.53
C GLU A 453 3.50 16.69 30.17
N PRO A 454 3.40 15.97 29.03
CA PRO A 454 3.30 16.63 27.73
C PRO A 454 1.92 17.22 27.49
N THR A 455 1.86 18.32 26.78
CA THR A 455 0.67 18.79 26.08
C THR A 455 0.31 17.86 24.94
N LYS A 456 -0.90 18.01 24.35
CA LYS A 456 -1.31 17.21 23.19
C LYS A 456 -0.37 17.35 22.00
N ASP A 457 0.16 18.56 21.76
CA ASP A 457 1.08 18.83 20.65
C ASP A 457 2.46 18.25 20.89
N GLU A 458 2.98 18.35 22.12
CA GLU A 458 4.25 17.74 22.52
C GLU A 458 4.19 16.21 22.47
N ARG A 459 3.07 15.60 22.91
CA ARG A 459 2.84 14.17 22.74
C ARG A 459 2.82 13.75 21.26
N LYS A 460 2.17 14.54 20.40
CA LYS A 460 2.13 14.30 18.95
C LYS A 460 3.52 14.43 18.33
N TRP A 461 4.31 15.36 18.82
CA TRP A 461 5.70 15.54 18.42
C TRP A 461 6.56 14.34 18.82
N PHE A 462 6.46 13.87 20.08
CA PHE A 462 7.17 12.67 20.54
C PHE A 462 6.72 11.40 19.82
N LYS A 463 5.47 11.31 19.42
CA LYS A 463 4.99 10.23 18.56
C LYS A 463 5.79 10.14 17.26
N ARG A 464 6.07 11.29 16.61
CA ARG A 464 6.90 11.31 15.39
C ARG A 464 8.35 10.87 15.64
N LEU A 465 8.95 11.30 16.74
CA LEU A 465 10.30 10.86 17.15
C LEU A 465 10.35 9.35 17.40
N THR A 466 9.39 8.84 18.16
CA THR A 466 9.33 7.41 18.52
C THR A 466 9.20 6.53 17.30
N PHE A 467 8.22 6.79 16.43
CA PHE A 467 8.06 6.01 15.20
C PHE A 467 9.25 6.15 14.25
N GLY A 468 9.80 7.36 14.12
CA GLY A 468 11.02 7.55 13.33
C GLY A 468 12.18 6.68 13.82
N LEU A 469 12.39 6.61 15.15
CA LEU A 469 13.45 5.77 15.73
C LEU A 469 13.18 4.27 15.58
N ILE A 470 11.95 3.83 15.80
CA ILE A 470 11.53 2.43 15.59
C ILE A 470 11.76 2.01 14.13
N TYR A 471 11.51 2.92 13.18
CA TYR A 471 11.80 2.71 11.75
C TYR A 471 13.27 2.88 11.37
N GLY A 472 14.16 3.06 12.36
CA GLY A 472 15.60 3.06 12.13
C GLY A 472 16.19 4.40 11.71
N ALA A 473 15.45 5.51 11.81
CA ALA A 473 15.98 6.83 11.49
C ALA A 473 17.11 7.22 12.46
N GLY A 474 18.18 7.78 11.92
CA GLY A 474 19.27 8.38 12.71
C GLY A 474 18.91 9.78 13.22
N ALA A 475 19.73 10.34 14.12
CA ALA A 475 19.45 11.59 14.81
C ALA A 475 19.14 12.77 13.87
N LYS A 476 19.87 12.90 12.75
CA LYS A 476 19.59 13.94 11.76
C LYS A 476 18.21 13.78 11.12
N THR A 477 17.89 12.60 10.63
CA THR A 477 16.59 12.32 10.01
C THR A 477 15.43 12.50 10.99
N LEU A 478 15.63 12.15 12.28
CA LEU A 478 14.64 12.38 13.33
C LEU A 478 14.43 13.90 13.56
N ALA A 479 15.50 14.67 13.63
CA ALA A 479 15.45 16.11 13.80
C ALA A 479 14.68 16.76 12.64
N ASP A 480 15.03 16.42 11.40
CA ASP A 480 14.40 16.92 10.19
C ASP A 480 12.90 16.59 10.11
N ASN A 481 12.54 15.34 10.43
CA ASN A 481 11.14 14.89 10.39
C ASN A 481 10.27 15.45 11.53
N ALA A 482 10.88 15.69 12.70
CA ALA A 482 10.18 16.22 13.86
C ALA A 482 10.20 17.75 13.90
N GLY A 483 11.06 18.42 13.11
CA GLY A 483 11.24 19.87 13.12
C GLY A 483 11.89 20.35 14.41
N CYS A 484 12.95 19.66 14.89
CA CYS A 484 13.65 20.00 16.13
C CYS A 484 15.16 20.03 15.93
N ASP A 485 15.87 20.53 16.94
CA ASP A 485 17.33 20.51 16.96
C ASP A 485 17.88 19.08 17.03
N ILE A 486 19.01 18.83 16.36
CA ILE A 486 19.68 17.53 16.32
C ILE A 486 20.10 17.04 17.70
N ASP A 487 20.44 17.95 18.63
CA ASP A 487 20.83 17.58 20.00
C ASP A 487 19.64 17.09 20.81
N ILE A 488 18.44 17.60 20.53
CA ILE A 488 17.18 17.06 21.08
C ILE A 488 16.96 15.65 20.59
N SER A 489 17.15 15.39 19.31
CA SER A 489 17.01 14.05 18.72
C SER A 489 18.03 13.06 19.27
N LYS A 490 19.29 13.48 19.48
CA LYS A 490 20.31 12.64 20.13
C LYS A 490 19.90 12.29 21.56
N LYS A 491 19.50 13.30 22.36
CA LYS A 491 19.02 13.08 23.72
C LYS A 491 17.79 12.17 23.76
N PHE A 492 16.89 12.31 22.80
CA PHE A 492 15.73 11.41 22.68
C PHE A 492 16.17 9.95 22.43
N ILE A 493 17.11 9.71 21.51
CA ILE A 493 17.65 8.38 21.21
C ILE A 493 18.30 7.76 22.48
N GLU A 494 19.09 8.54 23.21
CA GLU A 494 19.72 8.10 24.46
C GLU A 494 18.66 7.75 25.51
N THR A 495 17.65 8.60 25.70
CA THR A 495 16.54 8.37 26.62
C THR A 495 15.75 7.11 26.27
N PHE A 496 15.43 6.92 24.97
CA PHE A 496 14.72 5.75 24.50
C PHE A 496 15.49 4.45 24.80
N TYR A 497 16.77 4.40 24.45
CA TYR A 497 17.57 3.20 24.68
C TYR A 497 17.94 2.99 26.15
N ALA A 498 17.98 4.04 26.98
CA ALA A 498 18.12 3.90 28.42
C ALA A 498 16.88 3.28 29.06
N ARG A 499 15.68 3.66 28.58
CA ARG A 499 14.42 3.09 29.07
C ARG A 499 14.19 1.67 28.53
N TYR A 500 14.56 1.39 27.29
CA TYR A 500 14.33 0.11 26.59
C TYR A 500 15.66 -0.50 26.10
N PRO A 501 16.51 -1.00 27.01
CA PRO A 501 17.87 -1.42 26.67
C PRO A 501 17.92 -2.66 25.75
N SER A 502 16.94 -3.58 25.85
CA SER A 502 16.92 -4.76 24.98
C SER A 502 16.64 -4.39 23.52
N VAL A 503 15.95 -3.28 23.27
CA VAL A 503 15.76 -2.77 21.90
C VAL A 503 17.11 -2.37 21.29
N ASN A 504 17.97 -1.68 22.05
CA ASN A 504 19.30 -1.31 21.61
C ASN A 504 20.17 -2.53 21.32
N LEU A 505 20.14 -3.52 22.21
CA LEU A 505 20.89 -4.78 22.05
C LEU A 505 20.46 -5.50 20.77
N TRP A 506 19.15 -5.63 20.55
CA TRP A 506 18.61 -6.27 19.36
C TRP A 506 19.01 -5.52 18.06
N HIS A 507 18.94 -4.18 18.06
CA HIS A 507 19.39 -3.38 16.92
C HIS A 507 20.86 -3.56 16.58
N LYS A 508 21.72 -3.73 17.60
CA LYS A 508 23.15 -4.01 17.41
C LYS A 508 23.36 -5.44 16.89
N ASP A 509 22.69 -6.43 17.49
CA ASP A 509 22.76 -7.84 17.08
C ASP A 509 22.39 -8.01 15.61
N MET A 510 21.28 -7.40 15.16
CA MET A 510 20.87 -7.42 13.75
C MET A 510 21.93 -6.86 12.80
N ALA A 511 22.61 -5.79 13.20
CA ALA A 511 23.64 -5.18 12.39
C ALA A 511 24.95 -6.04 12.36
N GLU A 512 25.33 -6.59 13.50
CA GLU A 512 26.51 -7.47 13.64
C GLU A 512 26.30 -8.77 12.85
N ARG A 513 25.17 -9.42 13.04
CA ARG A 513 24.84 -10.66 12.31
C ARG A 513 24.76 -10.44 10.79
N ALA A 514 24.19 -9.33 10.33
CA ALA A 514 24.15 -9.02 8.90
C ALA A 514 25.57 -8.92 8.30
N GLU A 515 26.53 -8.36 9.06
CA GLU A 515 27.93 -8.28 8.64
C GLU A 515 28.66 -9.62 8.72
N GLU A 516 28.40 -10.44 9.72
CA GLU A 516 29.08 -11.72 9.96
C GLU A 516 28.52 -12.85 9.11
N GLU A 517 27.18 -13.01 9.06
CA GLU A 517 26.49 -14.12 8.39
C GLU A 517 26.23 -13.84 6.90
N GLY A 518 26.36 -12.60 6.45
CA GLY A 518 26.03 -12.21 5.07
C GLY A 518 26.96 -12.87 4.04
N LEU A 519 26.37 -13.26 2.91
CA LEU A 519 27.08 -13.88 1.77
C LEU A 519 27.56 -12.81 0.80
N HIS A 520 28.83 -12.88 0.41
CA HIS A 520 29.47 -12.00 -0.58
C HIS A 520 29.08 -12.39 -2.01
N ASP A 521 29.18 -11.39 -2.91
CA ASP A 521 29.00 -11.53 -4.36
C ASP A 521 27.70 -12.26 -4.74
N SER A 522 26.62 -11.86 -4.10
CA SER A 522 25.30 -12.47 -4.28
C SER A 522 24.55 -11.85 -5.46
N ILE A 523 23.88 -12.70 -6.25
CA ILE A 523 22.98 -12.28 -7.32
C ILE A 523 21.54 -12.47 -6.87
N ILE A 524 20.72 -11.41 -6.93
CA ILE A 524 19.30 -11.45 -6.65
C ILE A 524 18.55 -10.75 -7.79
N ASP A 525 17.61 -11.46 -8.40
CA ASP A 525 16.82 -10.97 -9.53
C ASP A 525 17.69 -10.36 -10.65
N GLY A 526 18.82 -11.03 -10.96
CA GLY A 526 19.78 -10.60 -11.97
C GLY A 526 20.69 -9.43 -11.59
N TYR A 527 20.57 -8.88 -10.38
CA TYR A 527 21.43 -7.82 -9.87
C TYR A 527 22.51 -8.37 -8.92
N GLU A 528 23.72 -7.90 -9.08
CA GLU A 528 24.85 -8.23 -8.21
C GLU A 528 24.87 -7.32 -6.98
N PHE A 529 25.08 -7.91 -5.80
CA PHE A 529 25.23 -7.20 -4.53
C PHE A 529 26.55 -7.61 -3.85
N SER A 530 27.25 -6.63 -3.28
CA SER A 530 28.50 -6.87 -2.55
C SER A 530 28.33 -7.87 -1.41
N LYS A 531 27.21 -7.76 -0.68
CA LYS A 531 26.83 -8.70 0.37
C LYS A 531 25.32 -8.75 0.54
N THR A 532 24.78 -9.95 0.82
CA THR A 532 23.37 -10.15 1.18
C THR A 532 23.24 -11.01 2.42
N TRP A 533 22.24 -10.75 3.25
CA TRP A 533 21.94 -11.55 4.43
C TRP A 533 20.49 -11.99 4.44
N ARG A 534 20.26 -13.28 4.76
CA ARG A 534 18.91 -13.86 4.90
C ARG A 534 18.63 -14.09 6.37
N PHE A 535 17.64 -13.39 6.88
CA PHE A 535 17.13 -13.53 8.24
C PHE A 535 15.76 -14.20 8.21
N GLN A 536 15.58 -15.28 8.94
CA GLN A 536 14.29 -15.95 9.12
C GLN A 536 13.72 -15.58 10.50
N SER A 537 12.47 -15.05 10.51
CA SER A 537 11.74 -14.73 11.75
C SER A 537 11.17 -15.98 12.42
N GLU A 538 10.66 -15.81 13.65
CA GLU A 538 10.00 -16.87 14.41
C GLU A 538 8.77 -17.46 13.70
N THR A 539 8.06 -16.67 12.87
CA THR A 539 6.93 -17.13 12.05
C THR A 539 7.34 -17.90 10.78
N GLY A 540 8.64 -17.98 10.52
CA GLY A 540 9.20 -18.60 9.31
C GLY A 540 9.40 -17.61 8.15
N ARG A 541 8.98 -16.33 8.26
CA ARG A 541 9.17 -15.33 7.19
C ARG A 541 10.66 -15.03 7.00
N ILE A 542 11.11 -15.07 5.74
CA ILE A 542 12.48 -14.77 5.35
C ILE A 542 12.57 -13.33 4.87
N TYR A 543 13.50 -12.56 5.43
CA TYR A 543 13.88 -11.24 4.95
C TYR A 543 15.25 -11.31 4.28
N VAL A 544 15.40 -10.62 3.16
CA VAL A 544 16.68 -10.56 2.43
C VAL A 544 17.19 -9.14 2.46
N PHE A 545 18.24 -8.91 3.22
CA PHE A 545 18.92 -7.63 3.33
C PHE A 545 20.09 -7.56 2.34
N LYS A 546 20.33 -6.36 1.80
CA LYS A 546 21.34 -6.11 0.77
C LYS A 546 22.24 -4.96 1.20
N GLN A 547 23.53 -5.03 0.86
CA GLN A 547 24.39 -3.86 1.01
C GLN A 547 24.22 -2.93 -0.18
N TYR A 548 24.15 -1.63 0.12
CA TYR A 548 24.06 -0.56 -0.86
C TYR A 548 25.32 0.29 -0.81
N LYS A 549 25.68 0.92 -1.92
CA LYS A 549 26.78 1.89 -1.96
C LYS A 549 26.50 3.03 -0.99
N ASN A 550 27.44 3.27 -0.09
CA ASN A 550 27.30 4.29 0.95
C ASN A 550 27.50 5.68 0.36
N LYS A 551 26.43 6.38 0.13
CA LYS A 551 26.42 7.77 -0.40
C LYS A 551 27.13 8.79 0.51
N TYR A 552 27.30 8.45 1.78
CA TYR A 552 27.84 9.31 2.82
C TYR A 552 29.24 8.91 3.28
N ALA A 553 29.91 7.99 2.57
CA ALA A 553 31.26 7.51 2.96
C ALA A 553 32.27 8.65 3.14
N ASP A 554 32.12 9.76 2.42
CA ASP A 554 33.00 10.92 2.52
C ASP A 554 32.62 11.92 3.65
N SER A 555 31.43 11.74 4.27
CA SER A 555 30.96 12.60 5.35
C SER A 555 31.71 12.28 6.66
N SER A 556 31.98 13.32 7.47
CA SER A 556 32.70 13.16 8.74
C SER A 556 31.95 12.35 9.79
N TRP A 557 30.62 12.30 9.68
CA TRP A 557 29.72 11.64 10.62
C TRP A 557 29.30 10.21 10.20
N ALA A 558 29.61 9.79 8.96
CA ALA A 558 29.23 8.49 8.43
C ALA A 558 30.38 7.47 8.52
N THR A 559 30.03 6.18 8.46
CA THR A 559 31.01 5.11 8.31
C THR A 559 31.77 5.26 6.99
N LYS A 560 33.07 4.97 7.00
CA LYS A 560 33.93 5.01 5.82
C LYS A 560 33.83 3.75 4.94
N LYS A 561 32.97 2.79 5.30
CA LYS A 561 32.72 1.60 4.45
C LYS A 561 32.08 2.04 3.14
N GLU A 562 32.56 1.52 2.03
CA GLU A 562 32.03 1.81 0.68
C GLU A 562 30.61 1.24 0.50
N TYR A 563 30.35 0.07 1.08
CA TYR A 563 29.03 -0.59 1.05
C TYR A 563 28.55 -0.84 2.48
N THR A 564 27.26 -0.66 2.70
CA THR A 564 26.63 -0.85 4.02
C THR A 564 25.22 -1.42 3.86
N PHE A 565 24.80 -2.26 4.82
CA PHE A 565 23.38 -2.57 4.98
C PHE A 565 22.61 -1.34 5.42
N SER A 566 21.35 -1.23 4.99
CA SER A 566 20.45 -0.16 5.43
C SER A 566 20.04 -0.39 6.90
N PRO A 567 20.41 0.50 7.85
CA PRO A 567 19.98 0.36 9.24
C PRO A 567 18.45 0.39 9.39
N THR A 568 17.77 1.13 8.51
CA THR A 568 16.31 1.22 8.48
C THR A 568 15.69 -0.14 8.11
N GLU A 569 16.21 -0.81 7.09
CA GLU A 569 15.70 -2.13 6.70
C GLU A 569 15.92 -3.17 7.80
N LEU A 570 17.13 -3.25 8.36
CA LEU A 570 17.48 -4.21 9.41
C LEU A 570 16.59 -4.09 10.66
N LYS A 571 16.27 -2.86 11.07
CA LYS A 571 15.47 -2.59 12.26
C LYS A 571 13.96 -2.69 12.00
N ASN A 572 13.51 -2.25 10.83
CA ASN A 572 12.09 -2.10 10.56
C ASN A 572 11.44 -3.35 9.95
N TYR A 573 12.12 -4.03 8.98
CA TYR A 573 11.45 -5.11 8.24
C TYR A 573 10.95 -6.24 9.14
N PRO A 574 11.70 -6.75 10.13
CA PRO A 574 11.17 -7.80 11.01
C PRO A 574 10.00 -7.34 11.87
N VAL A 575 10.02 -6.09 12.35
CA VAL A 575 8.95 -5.52 13.18
C VAL A 575 7.69 -5.27 12.35
N GLN A 576 7.84 -4.55 11.24
CA GLN A 576 6.73 -4.25 10.34
C GLN A 576 6.15 -5.51 9.69
N GLY A 577 7.02 -6.45 9.33
CA GLY A 577 6.60 -7.71 8.72
C GLY A 577 5.79 -8.57 9.68
N LEU A 578 6.22 -8.72 10.91
CA LEU A 578 5.42 -9.46 11.90
C LEU A 578 4.12 -8.73 12.21
N ALA A 579 4.14 -7.39 12.38
CA ALA A 579 2.96 -6.60 12.70
C ALA A 579 1.91 -6.64 11.58
N THR A 580 2.25 -6.07 10.44
CA THR A 580 1.30 -5.83 9.35
C THR A 580 1.44 -6.82 8.19
N GLY A 581 2.51 -7.62 8.17
CA GLY A 581 2.72 -8.70 7.19
C GLY A 581 2.24 -10.08 7.66
N ASP A 582 2.27 -10.37 8.97
CA ASP A 582 1.84 -11.67 9.53
C ASP A 582 0.58 -11.56 10.38
N ILE A 583 0.58 -10.74 11.42
CA ILE A 583 -0.55 -10.65 12.37
C ILE A 583 -1.81 -10.12 11.70
N VAL A 584 -1.74 -9.00 10.96
CA VAL A 584 -2.94 -8.44 10.32
C VAL A 584 -3.54 -9.40 9.30
N PRO A 585 -2.80 -9.99 8.35
CA PRO A 585 -3.35 -11.00 7.44
C PRO A 585 -3.91 -12.23 8.17
N MET A 586 -3.24 -12.74 9.20
CA MET A 586 -3.78 -13.84 10.01
C MET A 586 -5.15 -13.49 10.59
N MET A 587 -5.28 -12.28 11.17
CA MET A 587 -6.54 -11.85 11.77
C MET A 587 -7.63 -11.60 10.71
N LEU A 588 -7.26 -11.11 9.52
CA LEU A 588 -8.19 -11.01 8.39
C LEU A 588 -8.78 -12.38 8.01
N GLY A 589 -7.94 -13.41 7.92
CA GLY A 589 -8.38 -14.78 7.64
C GLY A 589 -9.32 -15.33 8.73
N ILE A 590 -9.01 -15.09 10.01
CA ILE A 590 -9.84 -15.53 11.16
C ILE A 590 -11.19 -14.81 11.15
N LEU A 591 -11.21 -13.50 10.97
CA LEU A 591 -12.44 -12.71 10.90
C LEU A 591 -13.30 -13.14 9.71
N TYR A 592 -12.67 -13.36 8.55
CA TYR A 592 -13.37 -13.88 7.39
C TYR A 592 -14.05 -15.23 7.70
N ARG A 593 -13.32 -16.22 8.25
CA ARG A 593 -13.89 -17.54 8.60
C ARG A 593 -15.04 -17.44 9.60
N LYS A 594 -14.98 -16.46 10.52
CA LYS A 594 -16.05 -16.25 11.51
C LYS A 594 -17.30 -15.65 10.87
N PHE A 595 -17.15 -14.70 9.94
CA PHE A 595 -18.28 -13.90 9.45
C PHE A 595 -18.69 -14.17 7.98
N LYS A 596 -18.01 -15.06 7.25
CA LYS A 596 -18.27 -15.30 5.82
C LYS A 596 -19.72 -15.72 5.49
N ASP A 597 -20.42 -16.34 6.42
CA ASP A 597 -21.80 -16.81 6.27
C ASP A 597 -22.82 -15.83 6.93
N HIS A 598 -22.34 -14.75 7.52
CA HIS A 598 -23.17 -13.78 8.24
C HIS A 598 -23.68 -12.67 7.31
N LEU A 599 -25.02 -12.51 7.22
CA LEU A 599 -25.64 -11.61 6.24
C LEU A 599 -25.54 -10.12 6.61
N GLY A 600 -25.42 -9.79 7.91
CA GLY A 600 -25.44 -8.43 8.42
C GLY A 600 -24.09 -7.71 8.47
N ILE A 601 -23.00 -8.36 8.05
CA ILE A 601 -21.66 -7.79 8.06
C ILE A 601 -20.94 -8.08 6.74
N ARG A 602 -20.17 -7.12 6.26
CA ARG A 602 -19.30 -7.25 5.11
C ARG A 602 -17.91 -6.71 5.41
N LEU A 603 -16.87 -7.47 5.09
CA LEU A 603 -15.50 -6.97 4.98
C LEU A 603 -15.41 -6.12 3.73
N VAL A 604 -14.97 -4.86 3.83
CA VAL A 604 -14.96 -3.92 2.70
C VAL A 604 -13.61 -3.29 2.42
N ASN A 605 -12.74 -3.13 3.42
CA ASN A 605 -11.38 -2.61 3.23
C ASN A 605 -10.47 -2.92 4.42
N THR A 606 -9.17 -2.75 4.23
CA THR A 606 -8.16 -2.74 5.30
C THR A 606 -7.13 -1.67 4.99
N VAL A 607 -6.70 -0.93 6.02
CA VAL A 607 -5.72 0.17 5.88
C VAL A 607 -4.66 0.02 6.95
N HIS A 608 -3.46 -0.40 6.56
CA HIS A 608 -2.34 -0.69 7.48
C HIS A 608 -2.70 -1.75 8.53
N ASP A 609 -3.06 -1.35 9.72
CA ASP A 609 -3.45 -2.15 10.87
C ASP A 609 -4.94 -2.00 11.25
N SER A 610 -5.71 -1.28 10.42
CA SER A 610 -7.15 -1.19 10.58
C SER A 610 -7.93 -2.09 9.61
N ILE A 611 -9.13 -2.50 10.03
CA ILE A 611 -10.06 -3.34 9.26
C ILE A 611 -11.41 -2.63 9.24
N LEU A 612 -11.95 -2.43 8.05
CA LEU A 612 -13.20 -1.73 7.82
C LEU A 612 -14.31 -2.72 7.44
N PHE A 613 -15.41 -2.63 8.15
CA PHE A 613 -16.63 -3.40 7.94
C PHE A 613 -17.79 -2.48 7.57
N ASP A 614 -18.74 -3.03 6.83
CA ASP A 614 -20.05 -2.46 6.57
C ASP A 614 -21.11 -3.34 7.26
N VAL A 615 -21.87 -2.78 8.20
CA VAL A 615 -22.67 -3.53 9.18
C VAL A 615 -24.10 -3.01 9.21
N LEU A 616 -25.09 -3.91 9.26
CA LEU A 616 -26.49 -3.57 9.54
C LEU A 616 -26.65 -3.02 10.96
N ASP A 617 -27.38 -1.93 11.10
CA ASP A 617 -27.53 -1.22 12.39
C ASP A 617 -28.25 -2.04 13.47
N ASP A 618 -29.16 -2.92 13.09
CA ASP A 618 -29.87 -3.81 14.01
C ASP A 618 -28.97 -4.90 14.63
N GLN A 619 -27.81 -5.15 14.04
CA GLN A 619 -26.82 -6.15 14.49
C GLN A 619 -25.51 -5.50 14.97
N LEU A 620 -25.45 -4.17 14.95
CA LEU A 620 -24.23 -3.40 15.17
C LEU A 620 -23.54 -3.70 16.49
N GLU A 621 -24.29 -3.74 17.60
CA GLU A 621 -23.74 -3.94 18.95
C GLU A 621 -23.15 -5.35 19.13
N GLU A 622 -23.85 -6.36 18.64
CA GLU A 622 -23.42 -7.74 18.70
C GLU A 622 -22.14 -7.95 17.89
N ILE A 623 -22.14 -7.46 16.66
CA ILE A 623 -20.99 -7.58 15.74
C ILE A 623 -19.76 -6.83 16.28
N ILE A 624 -19.92 -5.61 16.82
CA ILE A 624 -18.81 -4.86 17.43
C ILE A 624 -18.17 -5.69 18.55
N LYS A 625 -18.98 -6.24 19.45
CA LYS A 625 -18.49 -7.06 20.57
C LYS A 625 -17.76 -8.31 20.07
N GLU A 626 -18.32 -8.99 19.07
CA GLU A 626 -17.72 -10.23 18.54
C GLU A 626 -16.40 -9.98 17.80
N VAL A 627 -16.31 -8.90 16.97
CA VAL A 627 -15.06 -8.54 16.29
C VAL A 627 -14.01 -8.10 17.30
N PHE A 628 -14.40 -7.28 18.28
CA PHE A 628 -13.50 -6.82 19.33
C PHE A 628 -12.94 -7.99 20.16
N ASP A 629 -13.77 -8.97 20.52
CA ASP A 629 -13.32 -10.19 21.20
C ASP A 629 -12.29 -10.97 20.37
N VAL A 630 -12.53 -11.12 19.06
CA VAL A 630 -11.55 -11.78 18.18
C VAL A 630 -10.23 -11.01 18.16
N LEU A 631 -10.24 -9.69 17.99
CA LEU A 631 -9.02 -8.87 17.87
C LEU A 631 -8.24 -8.83 19.20
N THR A 632 -8.90 -8.73 20.34
CA THR A 632 -8.22 -8.72 21.64
C THR A 632 -7.69 -10.10 22.06
N ASN A 633 -8.15 -11.17 21.42
CA ASN A 633 -7.65 -12.54 21.55
C ASN A 633 -6.62 -12.94 20.49
N THR A 634 -6.04 -11.98 19.77
CA THR A 634 -4.99 -12.22 18.73
C THR A 634 -3.87 -13.13 19.26
N HIS A 635 -3.46 -12.99 20.52
CA HIS A 635 -2.40 -13.82 21.12
C HIS A 635 -2.74 -15.32 21.13
N VAL A 636 -4.01 -15.68 21.33
CA VAL A 636 -4.48 -17.08 21.31
C VAL A 636 -4.43 -17.63 19.89
N TYR A 637 -4.89 -16.86 18.92
CA TYR A 637 -4.86 -17.25 17.51
C TYR A 637 -3.43 -17.34 16.97
N PHE A 638 -2.56 -16.44 17.40
CA PHE A 638 -1.15 -16.43 17.02
C PHE A 638 -0.44 -17.70 17.53
N GLU A 639 -0.61 -18.03 18.82
CA GLU A 639 -0.04 -19.26 19.41
C GLU A 639 -0.56 -20.52 18.71
N LYS A 640 -1.85 -20.55 18.39
CA LYS A 640 -2.46 -21.68 17.65
C LYS A 640 -1.89 -21.81 16.25
N THR A 641 -1.58 -20.70 15.58
CA THR A 641 -1.12 -20.68 14.18
C THR A 641 0.37 -21.01 14.10
N PHE A 642 1.21 -20.44 14.97
CA PHE A 642 2.67 -20.51 14.86
C PHE A 642 3.34 -21.39 15.92
N GLY A 643 2.59 -21.88 16.93
CA GLY A 643 3.10 -22.79 17.94
C GLY A 643 3.88 -22.12 19.09
N PHE A 644 3.92 -20.78 19.18
CA PHE A 644 4.56 -20.03 20.25
C PHE A 644 3.73 -18.77 20.59
N PRO A 645 3.77 -18.30 21.88
CA PRO A 645 2.93 -17.20 22.33
C PRO A 645 3.49 -15.83 21.95
N LEU A 646 2.60 -14.84 21.72
CA LEU A 646 2.98 -13.44 21.76
C LEU A 646 3.39 -13.02 23.19
N ALA A 647 4.38 -12.13 23.31
CA ALA A 647 4.88 -11.64 24.59
C ALA A 647 3.85 -10.81 25.37
N LEU A 648 2.82 -10.30 24.70
CA LEU A 648 1.77 -9.45 25.28
C LEU A 648 0.46 -9.58 24.52
N LYS A 649 -0.64 -9.22 25.18
CA LYS A 649 -1.95 -9.08 24.52
C LYS A 649 -1.99 -7.80 23.70
N LEU A 650 -2.59 -7.88 22.51
CA LEU A 650 -2.85 -6.71 21.70
C LEU A 650 -4.20 -6.08 22.10
N SER A 651 -4.30 -4.78 21.95
CA SER A 651 -5.54 -4.01 22.11
C SER A 651 -5.99 -3.43 20.78
N ALA A 652 -7.28 -3.17 20.66
CA ALA A 652 -7.89 -2.56 19.49
C ALA A 652 -8.82 -1.42 19.88
N GLY A 653 -8.91 -0.40 19.04
CA GLY A 653 -9.93 0.64 19.08
C GLY A 653 -11.07 0.31 18.13
N CYS A 654 -12.24 0.90 18.38
CA CYS A 654 -13.41 0.80 17.52
C CYS A 654 -13.93 2.19 17.18
N SER A 655 -14.25 2.44 15.91
CA SER A 655 -14.90 3.68 15.46
C SER A 655 -16.10 3.33 14.57
N VAL A 656 -17.20 4.09 14.72
CA VAL A 656 -18.46 3.86 14.01
C VAL A 656 -18.93 5.14 13.36
N GLY A 657 -19.42 5.07 12.12
CA GLY A 657 -19.97 6.22 11.41
C GLY A 657 -20.89 5.83 10.25
N LYS A 658 -21.72 6.77 9.80
CA LYS A 658 -22.57 6.58 8.62
C LYS A 658 -21.78 6.71 7.31
N ASN A 659 -20.61 7.33 7.40
CA ASN A 659 -19.62 7.42 6.34
C ASN A 659 -18.20 7.32 6.93
N TRP A 660 -17.20 7.10 6.09
CA TRP A 660 -15.82 6.84 6.54
C TRP A 660 -15.08 8.08 7.08
N PHE A 661 -15.62 9.28 6.93
CA PHE A 661 -15.02 10.51 7.45
C PHE A 661 -15.53 10.87 8.86
N GLU A 662 -16.83 10.69 9.10
CA GLU A 662 -17.49 11.10 10.34
C GLU A 662 -17.58 9.96 11.37
N MET A 663 -16.56 9.11 11.38
CA MET A 663 -16.46 8.02 12.35
C MET A 663 -16.16 8.56 13.74
N LYS A 664 -16.80 8.00 14.75
CA LYS A 664 -16.61 8.36 16.16
C LYS A 664 -16.09 7.17 16.93
N GLU A 665 -15.07 7.44 17.72
CA GLU A 665 -14.50 6.47 18.66
C GLU A 665 -15.60 5.95 19.62
N ARG A 666 -15.56 4.64 19.85
CA ARG A 666 -16.53 3.95 20.68
C ARG A 666 -15.80 3.06 21.67
N THR A 667 -16.18 3.14 22.94
CA THR A 667 -15.71 2.21 23.98
C THR A 667 -16.48 0.90 23.84
N VAL A 668 -15.77 -0.23 23.70
CA VAL A 668 -16.30 -1.58 23.59
C VAL A 668 -16.11 -2.33 24.91
#